data_4d8eba60db39ae497f3132dbc4a2f6b7
#
_entry.id   4d8eba60db39ae497f3132dbc4a2f6b7
#
_cell.length_a   1.000
_cell.length_b   1.000
_cell.length_c   1.000
_cell.angle_alpha   90.00
_cell.angle_beta   90.00
_cell.angle_gamma   90.00
#
_symmetry.space_group_name_H-M   'P 1'
#
loop_
_entity.id
_entity.type
_entity.pdbx_description
1 polymer ?
#
loop_
_entity_poly.entity_id
_entity_poly.type
_entity_poly.pdbx_seq_one_letter_code
_entity_poly.pdbx_strand_id
1 'polypeptide(L)'
;MKRFLTAVAAFSAAAISPLVAADGARWIWYPGDYGIWWGNELQSERLQWGSRLTPFWPLYEPHSRVLFRRDVKLDADEPLEVRCDGNAAVCWWDDKGGYTENSALLGKFVLPKNATSIEIKIHNNARPPSVWVRGPHLVSDSSWNVGWTTTWDKSEDVPCDSSSRFVDPETPPGLAKLPTSEKKPVWCRPIDGVEGSVAADFGEETYGYVRFLDVKGRGAVKVIYAESEAELKAVELANTKGGALDGWEMLELSETKEYRREIAHGFRYVGVVRASGDVTIGAIAMDFETKAMPVRGSFRCSDEELNRIWDVSVHTLDLTCREVFIEGVKRDHWVWSGDAVQSFLMNYYVFGDYDGCRDTLWTLRGKDPVKCHLNRIMDYTFYWFDAVEKYRLYSGDPVFARQVYPRMKSLMDFAISRLDAAGRPADREGDWMFIDWAPKTLPNYGGVTSFEQMLLVRALEATAGVAREVGAKEDAAAYLERAGKLRTEIVPRYWNAEKGALMHMIYNDGRVEPMVTRYPNMFGLFYGYFDEAQKASVVKNVMLNDGVMRIQTPYMRFYELEALCSLGMQKEVLKEMKSYWGGMLRLGATSFWELYNPDEKGDAHYAMYGRRFGKSLCHAWGASPVYLLGRYYLGVEPTAPGFAEYVVKPDLGGLEWMEGDVPTPSGSIHVSVRDRRVTVRGNRVGRGVLRWKGETTEIPPEGSASL
;
A
#
# COMPACT_ATOMS: atom_id res chain seq x y z
N MET A 1 -24.74 30.07 -11.17
CA MET A 1 -24.78 28.86 -12.03
C MET A 1 -24.74 29.26 -13.49
N LYS A 2 -23.60 29.68 -14.01
CA LYS A 2 -23.24 29.95 -15.44
C LYS A 2 -21.91 30.71 -15.42
N ARG A 3 -20.79 30.00 -15.37
CA ARG A 3 -19.41 30.44 -15.69
C ARG A 3 -18.37 29.41 -15.20
N PHE A 4 -18.49 28.16 -15.68
CA PHE A 4 -17.42 27.15 -15.57
C PHE A 4 -17.52 26.13 -16.74
N LEU A 5 -17.75 26.67 -17.94
CA LEU A 5 -17.75 25.87 -19.15
C LEU A 5 -17.18 26.75 -20.25
N THR A 6 -15.86 26.85 -20.31
CA THR A 6 -15.12 27.18 -21.54
C THR A 6 -13.62 27.28 -21.20
N ALA A 7 -12.92 26.14 -21.17
CA ALA A 7 -11.50 26.02 -21.45
C ALA A 7 -11.16 24.53 -21.64
N VAL A 8 -11.79 23.91 -22.67
CA VAL A 8 -11.22 22.70 -23.27
C VAL A 8 -10.34 23.19 -24.40
N ALA A 9 -9.11 23.57 -24.06
CA ALA A 9 -8.07 23.82 -25.06
C ALA A 9 -7.49 22.46 -25.48
N ALA A 10 -7.43 22.27 -26.79
CA ALA A 10 -6.83 21.13 -27.44
C ALA A 10 -5.40 20.89 -26.93
N PHE A 11 -5.17 19.81 -26.23
CA PHE A 11 -3.83 19.32 -25.95
C PHE A 11 -3.27 18.73 -27.25
N SER A 12 -2.43 19.50 -27.93
CA SER A 12 -1.44 18.96 -28.85
C SER A 12 -0.58 17.99 -28.07
N ALA A 13 -0.34 16.81 -28.61
CA ALA A 13 0.61 15.82 -28.11
C ALA A 13 2.02 16.45 -28.11
N ALA A 14 2.33 17.23 -27.08
CA ALA A 14 3.68 17.53 -26.71
C ALA A 14 4.25 16.22 -26.17
N ALA A 15 5.26 15.68 -26.88
CA ALA A 15 6.04 14.54 -26.43
C ALA A 15 6.54 14.85 -25.01
N ILE A 16 5.92 14.20 -24.02
CA ILE A 16 6.46 14.14 -22.66
C ILE A 16 7.75 13.35 -22.81
N SER A 17 8.88 14.02 -22.68
CA SER A 17 10.18 13.35 -22.60
C SER A 17 10.08 12.30 -21.49
N PRO A 18 10.45 11.04 -21.76
CA PRO A 18 10.42 10.02 -20.73
C PRO A 18 11.28 10.50 -19.56
N LEU A 19 10.76 10.33 -18.33
CA LEU A 19 11.59 10.39 -17.12
C LEU A 19 12.90 9.69 -17.47
N VAL A 20 14.01 10.40 -17.27
CA VAL A 20 15.36 9.89 -17.53
C VAL A 20 15.45 8.51 -16.90
N ALA A 21 15.46 7.47 -17.75
CA ALA A 21 15.73 6.12 -17.32
C ALA A 21 17.10 6.15 -16.66
N ALA A 22 17.20 5.68 -15.41
CA ALA A 22 18.50 5.45 -14.81
C ALA A 22 19.29 4.58 -15.81
N ASP A 23 20.44 5.04 -16.24
CA ASP A 23 21.31 4.37 -17.21
C ASP A 23 21.63 2.95 -16.73
N GLY A 24 20.94 1.94 -17.27
CA GLY A 24 21.23 0.55 -16.94
C GLY A 24 20.12 -0.44 -17.31
N ALA A 25 20.55 -1.61 -17.75
CA ALA A 25 19.67 -2.77 -17.93
C ALA A 25 19.03 -3.18 -16.59
N ARG A 26 17.77 -3.59 -16.66
CA ARG A 26 17.02 -4.14 -15.51
C ARG A 26 16.23 -5.36 -15.94
N TRP A 27 15.86 -6.20 -14.98
CA TRP A 27 14.91 -7.27 -15.23
C TRP A 27 13.56 -6.71 -15.63
N ILE A 28 12.95 -7.30 -16.67
CA ILE A 28 11.61 -6.97 -17.15
C ILE A 28 10.75 -8.24 -17.16
N TRP A 29 9.45 -8.08 -16.94
CA TRP A 29 8.45 -9.17 -16.88
C TRP A 29 7.09 -8.73 -17.44
N TYR A 30 6.17 -9.68 -17.58
CA TYR A 30 4.79 -9.37 -17.97
C TYR A 30 4.06 -8.62 -16.85
N PRO A 31 3.34 -7.53 -17.13
CA PRO A 31 2.69 -6.70 -16.10
C PRO A 31 1.87 -7.49 -15.10
N GLY A 32 2.22 -7.32 -13.84
CA GLY A 32 1.59 -7.94 -12.70
C GLY A 32 2.14 -9.32 -12.30
N ASP A 33 2.96 -9.98 -13.10
CA ASP A 33 3.44 -11.33 -12.77
C ASP A 33 4.22 -11.37 -11.45
N TYR A 34 5.06 -10.37 -11.18
CA TYR A 34 5.83 -10.31 -9.94
C TYR A 34 4.92 -10.17 -8.71
N GLY A 35 3.99 -9.20 -8.72
CA GLY A 35 3.07 -9.00 -7.60
C GLY A 35 2.11 -10.18 -7.40
N ILE A 36 1.63 -10.80 -8.48
CA ILE A 36 0.76 -11.99 -8.41
C ILE A 36 1.53 -13.18 -7.84
N TRP A 37 2.77 -13.37 -8.25
CA TRP A 37 3.64 -14.41 -7.70
C TRP A 37 3.85 -14.22 -6.18
N TRP A 38 4.17 -12.99 -5.74
CA TRP A 38 4.27 -12.69 -4.31
C TRP A 38 2.97 -12.94 -3.56
N GLY A 39 1.82 -12.61 -4.13
CA GLY A 39 0.53 -12.94 -3.55
C GLY A 39 0.34 -14.43 -3.32
N ASN A 40 0.84 -15.28 -4.24
CA ASN A 40 0.82 -16.74 -4.07
C ASN A 40 1.80 -17.21 -2.98
N GLU A 41 3.00 -16.62 -2.89
CA GLU A 41 3.98 -16.93 -1.83
C GLU A 41 3.40 -16.59 -0.44
N LEU A 42 2.88 -15.36 -0.26
CA LEU A 42 2.21 -14.95 0.98
C LEU A 42 1.01 -15.87 1.32
N GLN A 43 0.22 -16.27 0.31
CA GLN A 43 -0.90 -17.20 0.49
C GLN A 43 -0.40 -18.59 0.93
N SER A 44 0.74 -19.03 0.43
CA SER A 44 1.34 -20.31 0.81
C SER A 44 1.84 -20.30 2.25
N GLU A 45 2.46 -19.21 2.69
CA GLU A 45 2.83 -19.00 4.08
C GLU A 45 1.62 -19.02 5.01
N ARG A 46 0.53 -18.37 4.62
CA ARG A 46 -0.72 -18.36 5.39
C ARG A 46 -1.47 -19.68 5.44
N LEU A 47 -1.24 -20.62 4.53
CA LEU A 47 -1.88 -21.93 4.58
C LEU A 47 -1.59 -22.69 5.89
N GLN A 48 -0.45 -22.43 6.52
CA GLN A 48 -0.14 -22.96 7.86
C GLN A 48 -1.13 -22.48 8.94
N TRP A 49 -1.86 -21.37 8.70
CA TRP A 49 -2.90 -20.83 9.58
C TRP A 49 -4.32 -21.23 9.17
N GLY A 50 -4.45 -22.07 8.15
CA GLY A 50 -5.72 -22.72 7.75
C GLY A 50 -6.70 -21.85 6.99
N SER A 51 -6.35 -20.66 6.51
CA SER A 51 -7.27 -19.80 5.77
C SER A 51 -6.76 -19.36 4.40
N ARG A 52 -7.61 -19.46 3.39
CA ARG A 52 -7.39 -18.85 2.07
C ARG A 52 -8.23 -17.58 1.97
N LEU A 53 -7.58 -16.44 1.80
CA LEU A 53 -8.26 -15.15 1.67
C LEU A 53 -8.53 -14.75 0.22
N THR A 54 -7.70 -15.19 -0.71
CA THR A 54 -7.84 -14.89 -2.13
C THR A 54 -7.71 -16.15 -2.97
N PRO A 55 -8.19 -16.15 -4.23
CA PRO A 55 -7.88 -17.21 -5.16
C PRO A 55 -6.36 -17.32 -5.38
N PHE A 56 -5.87 -18.56 -5.50
CA PHE A 56 -4.54 -18.82 -6.03
C PHE A 56 -4.55 -18.57 -7.54
N TRP A 57 -3.59 -17.81 -8.04
CA TRP A 57 -3.48 -17.46 -9.44
C TRP A 57 -2.20 -18.05 -10.04
N PRO A 58 -2.23 -19.22 -10.71
CA PRO A 58 -1.06 -19.74 -11.42
C PRO A 58 -0.61 -18.69 -12.44
N LEU A 59 0.68 -18.46 -12.55
CA LEU A 59 1.19 -17.48 -13.49
C LEU A 59 0.92 -17.94 -14.93
N TYR A 60 1.32 -19.17 -15.25
CA TYR A 60 1.18 -19.74 -16.61
C TYR A 60 0.88 -21.22 -16.57
N GLU A 61 0.25 -21.70 -17.63
CA GLU A 61 0.07 -23.12 -17.88
C GLU A 61 1.36 -23.76 -18.42
N PRO A 62 1.52 -25.10 -18.33
CA PRO A 62 2.76 -25.79 -18.72
C PRO A 62 3.25 -25.54 -20.16
N HIS A 63 2.33 -25.19 -21.07
CA HIS A 63 2.66 -24.94 -22.48
C HIS A 63 2.70 -23.47 -22.87
N SER A 64 2.55 -22.57 -21.89
CA SER A 64 2.60 -21.13 -22.14
C SER A 64 4.01 -20.64 -22.40
N ARG A 65 4.14 -19.58 -23.20
CA ARG A 65 5.37 -18.84 -23.45
C ARG A 65 5.10 -17.36 -23.23
N VAL A 66 6.00 -16.68 -22.56
CA VAL A 66 6.04 -15.21 -22.48
C VAL A 66 7.04 -14.71 -23.51
N LEU A 67 6.65 -13.73 -24.29
CA LEU A 67 7.34 -13.26 -25.48
C LEU A 67 7.73 -11.80 -25.27
N PHE A 68 9.01 -11.53 -25.03
CA PHE A 68 9.56 -10.18 -24.91
C PHE A 68 10.05 -9.70 -26.25
N ARG A 69 9.58 -8.54 -26.73
CA ARG A 69 9.82 -8.03 -28.08
C ARG A 69 10.34 -6.62 -28.07
N ARG A 70 11.27 -6.38 -29.00
CA ARG A 70 11.81 -5.04 -29.27
C ARG A 70 12.13 -4.91 -30.75
N ASP A 71 11.58 -3.86 -31.38
CA ASP A 71 12.04 -3.43 -32.69
C ASP A 71 13.39 -2.74 -32.54
N VAL A 72 14.32 -3.06 -33.46
CA VAL A 72 15.69 -2.52 -33.41
C VAL A 72 16.06 -1.89 -34.73
N LYS A 73 16.94 -0.91 -34.67
CA LYS A 73 17.60 -0.32 -35.82
C LYS A 73 19.06 -0.16 -35.46
N LEU A 74 19.93 -0.98 -36.05
CA LEU A 74 21.33 -1.11 -35.67
C LEU A 74 22.24 -0.57 -36.80
N ASP A 75 23.21 0.23 -36.43
CA ASP A 75 24.24 0.74 -37.34
C ASP A 75 25.41 -0.25 -37.52
N ALA A 76 25.59 -1.14 -36.57
CA ALA A 76 26.60 -2.19 -36.55
C ALA A 76 26.05 -3.45 -35.84
N ASP A 77 26.79 -4.55 -35.92
CA ASP A 77 26.50 -5.74 -35.13
C ASP A 77 26.53 -5.39 -33.62
N GLU A 78 25.47 -5.78 -32.87
CA GLU A 78 25.28 -5.42 -31.47
C GLU A 78 25.64 -6.58 -30.54
N PRO A 79 26.72 -6.51 -29.79
CA PRO A 79 27.05 -7.53 -28.80
C PRO A 79 26.08 -7.40 -27.60
N LEU A 80 25.38 -8.49 -27.30
CA LEU A 80 24.39 -8.56 -26.22
C LEU A 80 24.81 -9.58 -25.17
N GLU A 81 24.52 -9.24 -23.92
CA GLU A 81 24.43 -10.17 -22.82
C GLU A 81 22.98 -10.35 -22.43
N VAL A 82 22.50 -11.61 -22.36
CA VAL A 82 21.10 -11.95 -22.06
C VAL A 82 21.05 -12.93 -20.89
N ARG A 83 20.24 -12.62 -19.89
CA ARG A 83 19.87 -13.50 -18.78
C ARG A 83 18.37 -13.72 -18.77
N CYS A 84 17.96 -14.93 -18.42
CA CYS A 84 16.54 -15.30 -18.37
C CYS A 84 16.25 -16.12 -17.12
N ASP A 85 15.10 -15.86 -16.46
CA ASP A 85 14.58 -16.75 -15.44
C ASP A 85 13.55 -17.70 -16.08
N GLY A 86 14.02 -18.86 -16.51
CA GLY A 86 13.25 -19.91 -17.16
C GLY A 86 13.93 -20.48 -18.40
N ASN A 87 13.26 -21.44 -19.02
CA ASN A 87 13.70 -22.02 -20.31
C ASN A 87 13.42 -21.02 -21.42
N ALA A 88 14.44 -20.59 -22.14
CA ALA A 88 14.34 -19.52 -23.09
C ALA A 88 14.94 -19.83 -24.45
N ALA A 89 14.45 -19.10 -25.47
CA ALA A 89 15.04 -19.03 -26.82
C ALA A 89 15.08 -17.56 -27.25
N VAL A 90 16.18 -17.17 -27.89
CA VAL A 90 16.34 -15.85 -28.52
C VAL A 90 16.06 -15.98 -30.00
N CYS A 91 15.23 -15.11 -30.53
CA CYS A 91 14.81 -15.07 -31.91
C CYS A 91 15.04 -13.66 -32.50
N TRP A 92 15.27 -13.55 -33.78
CA TRP A 92 15.27 -12.26 -34.46
C TRP A 92 14.81 -12.41 -35.93
N TRP A 93 14.34 -11.31 -36.47
CA TRP A 93 14.02 -11.16 -37.91
C TRP A 93 15.01 -10.20 -38.54
N ASP A 94 15.41 -10.51 -39.75
CA ASP A 94 16.25 -9.63 -40.55
C ASP A 94 15.44 -8.73 -41.51
N ASP A 95 16.11 -7.80 -42.19
CA ASP A 95 15.52 -6.84 -43.13
C ASP A 95 14.94 -7.48 -44.41
N LYS A 96 15.17 -8.78 -44.62
CA LYS A 96 14.61 -9.59 -45.74
C LYS A 96 13.48 -10.50 -45.30
N GLY A 97 13.08 -10.42 -44.02
CA GLY A 97 12.05 -11.26 -43.40
C GLY A 97 12.57 -12.68 -43.04
N GLY A 98 13.88 -12.88 -43.03
CA GLY A 98 14.50 -14.09 -42.51
C GLY A 98 14.34 -14.21 -41.00
N TYR A 99 14.01 -15.41 -40.53
CA TYR A 99 13.82 -15.71 -39.11
C TYR A 99 14.92 -16.61 -38.58
N THR A 100 15.50 -16.28 -37.48
CA THR A 100 16.50 -17.08 -36.77
C THR A 100 16.01 -17.34 -35.32
N GLU A 101 16.10 -18.57 -34.87
CA GLU A 101 15.83 -18.96 -33.49
C GLU A 101 17.01 -19.78 -32.95
N ASN A 102 17.48 -19.45 -31.77
CA ASN A 102 18.57 -20.16 -31.12
C ASN A 102 18.34 -20.28 -29.59
N SER A 103 18.11 -21.49 -29.13
CA SER A 103 17.95 -21.81 -27.73
C SER A 103 19.28 -21.93 -26.96
N ALA A 104 20.41 -21.98 -27.64
CA ALA A 104 21.75 -22.08 -27.05
C ALA A 104 22.41 -20.71 -26.77
N LEU A 105 21.78 -19.59 -27.17
CA LEU A 105 22.36 -18.24 -27.08
C LEU A 105 22.06 -17.51 -25.73
N LEU A 106 21.76 -18.25 -24.69
CA LEU A 106 21.75 -17.67 -23.35
C LEU A 106 23.18 -17.32 -22.94
N GLY A 107 23.39 -16.07 -22.57
CA GLY A 107 24.70 -15.54 -22.22
C GLY A 107 25.11 -14.42 -23.15
N LYS A 108 26.21 -14.56 -23.87
CA LYS A 108 26.71 -13.50 -24.76
C LYS A 108 26.58 -13.94 -26.24
N PHE A 109 25.96 -13.10 -27.03
CA PHE A 109 25.89 -13.29 -28.48
C PHE A 109 25.92 -11.94 -29.22
N VAL A 110 26.01 -12.00 -30.53
CA VAL A 110 26.00 -10.83 -31.39
C VAL A 110 24.72 -10.80 -32.22
N LEU A 111 23.88 -9.78 -31.99
CA LEU A 111 22.72 -9.52 -32.83
C LEU A 111 23.20 -8.84 -34.13
N PRO A 112 22.94 -9.41 -35.30
CA PRO A 112 23.48 -8.87 -36.56
C PRO A 112 22.85 -7.51 -36.89
N LYS A 113 23.61 -6.63 -37.53
CA LYS A 113 23.18 -5.25 -37.87
C LYS A 113 21.94 -5.18 -38.75
N ASN A 114 21.65 -6.22 -39.51
CA ASN A 114 20.46 -6.31 -40.35
C ASN A 114 19.22 -6.84 -39.60
N ALA A 115 19.32 -7.12 -38.31
CA ALA A 115 18.16 -7.44 -37.51
C ALA A 115 17.22 -6.23 -37.42
N THR A 116 15.92 -6.48 -37.57
CA THR A 116 14.85 -5.45 -37.45
C THR A 116 14.07 -5.59 -36.18
N SER A 117 14.05 -6.78 -35.58
CA SER A 117 13.43 -7.03 -34.27
C SER A 117 14.08 -8.20 -33.56
N ILE A 118 14.04 -8.18 -32.26
CA ILE A 118 14.43 -9.27 -31.36
C ILE A 118 13.23 -9.72 -30.55
N GLU A 119 13.08 -11.02 -30.34
CA GLU A 119 12.10 -11.65 -29.48
C GLU A 119 12.80 -12.65 -28.55
N ILE A 120 12.48 -12.62 -27.27
CA ILE A 120 12.95 -13.61 -26.31
C ILE A 120 11.72 -14.34 -25.76
N LYS A 121 11.67 -15.65 -26.02
CA LYS A 121 10.59 -16.54 -25.60
C LYS A 121 11.00 -17.21 -24.30
N ILE A 122 10.19 -17.11 -23.26
CA ILE A 122 10.50 -17.72 -21.95
C ILE A 122 9.34 -18.59 -21.49
N HIS A 123 9.67 -19.73 -20.93
CA HIS A 123 8.77 -20.57 -20.17
C HIS A 123 9.25 -20.70 -18.73
N ASN A 124 8.43 -20.27 -17.77
CA ASN A 124 8.60 -20.50 -16.34
C ASN A 124 7.22 -20.50 -15.70
N ASN A 125 6.90 -21.54 -14.92
CA ASN A 125 5.64 -21.63 -14.16
C ASN A 125 5.85 -21.62 -12.64
N ALA A 126 7.09 -21.61 -12.18
CA ALA A 126 7.45 -21.54 -10.76
C ALA A 126 7.66 -20.09 -10.28
N ARG A 127 8.18 -19.23 -11.14
CA ARG A 127 8.49 -17.82 -10.86
C ARG A 127 8.11 -16.94 -12.04
N PRO A 128 8.08 -15.60 -11.90
CA PRO A 128 7.81 -14.69 -13.01
C PRO A 128 8.80 -14.89 -14.15
N PRO A 129 8.36 -15.30 -15.37
CA PRO A 129 9.24 -15.32 -16.53
C PRO A 129 9.82 -13.93 -16.74
N SER A 130 11.13 -13.80 -16.67
CA SER A 130 11.78 -12.49 -16.73
C SER A 130 13.07 -12.53 -17.55
N VAL A 131 13.41 -11.39 -18.13
CA VAL A 131 14.61 -11.22 -18.97
C VAL A 131 15.38 -9.98 -18.55
N TRP A 132 16.70 -10.08 -18.63
CA TRP A 132 17.64 -8.98 -18.51
C TRP A 132 18.55 -8.97 -19.74
N VAL A 133 18.65 -7.80 -20.39
CA VAL A 133 19.44 -7.62 -21.63
C VAL A 133 20.34 -6.40 -21.48
N ARG A 134 21.61 -6.54 -21.83
CA ARG A 134 22.56 -5.42 -21.90
C ARG A 134 23.43 -5.51 -23.15
N GLY A 135 23.43 -4.44 -23.91
CA GLY A 135 24.35 -4.13 -25.00
C GLY A 135 24.74 -2.66 -24.98
N PRO A 136 25.63 -2.24 -25.88
CA PRO A 136 25.99 -0.82 -26.02
C PRO A 136 24.83 0.12 -26.31
N HIS A 137 23.84 -0.34 -27.11
CA HIS A 137 22.71 0.48 -27.57
C HIS A 137 21.35 -0.14 -27.23
N LEU A 138 21.33 -1.39 -26.78
CA LEU A 138 20.09 -2.13 -26.45
C LEU A 138 20.13 -2.63 -25.01
N VAL A 139 19.22 -2.12 -24.21
CA VAL A 139 19.04 -2.54 -22.80
C VAL A 139 17.59 -2.96 -22.54
N SER A 140 17.39 -3.85 -21.58
CA SER A 140 16.04 -4.20 -21.13
C SER A 140 15.49 -3.14 -20.15
N ASP A 141 14.37 -2.56 -20.53
CA ASP A 141 13.61 -1.56 -19.78
C ASP A 141 12.13 -1.59 -20.21
N SER A 142 11.33 -0.65 -19.73
CA SER A 142 9.89 -0.53 -20.04
C SER A 142 9.59 -0.18 -21.52
N SER A 143 10.61 0.04 -22.35
CA SER A 143 10.45 0.26 -23.80
C SER A 143 10.29 -1.05 -24.60
N TRP A 144 10.51 -2.19 -23.96
CA TRP A 144 10.17 -3.50 -24.53
C TRP A 144 8.69 -3.77 -24.40
N ASN A 145 8.13 -4.48 -25.37
CA ASN A 145 6.78 -5.01 -25.30
C ASN A 145 6.82 -6.48 -24.89
N VAL A 146 5.74 -6.93 -24.27
CA VAL A 146 5.60 -8.32 -23.84
C VAL A 146 4.18 -8.83 -24.06
N GLY A 147 4.07 -10.05 -24.53
CA GLY A 147 2.83 -10.79 -24.64
C GLY A 147 3.02 -12.22 -24.16
N TRP A 148 1.94 -12.97 -24.07
CA TRP A 148 2.01 -14.41 -23.82
C TRP A 148 1.24 -15.18 -24.88
N THR A 149 1.62 -16.43 -25.09
CA THR A 149 0.93 -17.35 -26.01
C THR A 149 0.83 -18.74 -25.40
N THR A 150 -0.24 -19.41 -25.71
CA THR A 150 -0.47 -20.84 -25.47
C THR A 150 -0.64 -21.56 -26.81
N THR A 151 -1.01 -22.81 -26.79
CA THR A 151 -1.37 -23.56 -28.02
C THR A 151 -2.63 -22.97 -28.67
N TRP A 152 -3.52 -22.36 -27.92
CA TRP A 152 -4.86 -21.98 -28.39
C TRP A 152 -5.16 -20.49 -28.29
N ASP A 153 -4.39 -19.74 -27.49
CA ASP A 153 -4.67 -18.34 -27.17
C ASP A 153 -3.39 -17.50 -27.10
N LYS A 154 -3.53 -16.19 -27.24
CA LYS A 154 -2.44 -15.22 -27.09
C LYS A 154 -2.96 -13.91 -26.55
N SER A 155 -2.13 -13.20 -25.80
CA SER A 155 -2.42 -11.82 -25.40
C SER A 155 -2.05 -10.82 -26.51
N GLU A 156 -2.61 -9.61 -26.38
CA GLU A 156 -2.01 -8.45 -27.03
C GLU A 156 -0.68 -8.10 -26.36
N ASP A 157 0.19 -7.45 -27.12
CA ASP A 157 1.46 -6.97 -26.61
C ASP A 157 1.24 -5.66 -25.81
N VAL A 158 1.83 -5.61 -24.63
CA VAL A 158 1.80 -4.44 -23.74
C VAL A 158 3.24 -4.06 -23.36
N PRO A 159 3.51 -2.82 -22.93
CA PRO A 159 4.82 -2.48 -22.37
C PRO A 159 5.16 -3.38 -21.18
N CYS A 160 6.43 -3.80 -21.10
CA CYS A 160 6.92 -4.60 -19.98
C CYS A 160 6.82 -3.86 -18.66
N ASP A 161 6.67 -4.61 -17.59
CA ASP A 161 6.88 -4.15 -16.24
C ASP A 161 8.37 -4.29 -15.84
N SER A 162 8.84 -3.44 -14.93
CA SER A 162 10.22 -3.44 -14.44
C SER A 162 10.32 -2.70 -13.11
N SER A 163 11.40 -2.93 -12.36
CA SER A 163 11.70 -2.16 -11.15
C SER A 163 13.19 -1.81 -11.09
N SER A 164 13.48 -0.63 -10.55
CA SER A 164 14.85 -0.20 -10.28
C SER A 164 15.57 -1.04 -9.21
N ARG A 165 14.84 -1.89 -8.49
CA ARG A 165 15.40 -2.84 -7.51
C ARG A 165 16.13 -4.01 -8.17
N PHE A 166 15.79 -4.36 -9.39
CA PHE A 166 16.27 -5.59 -10.06
C PHE A 166 17.21 -5.25 -11.23
N VAL A 167 18.41 -4.82 -10.89
CA VAL A 167 19.46 -4.45 -11.85
C VAL A 167 20.59 -5.47 -11.92
N ASP A 168 20.75 -6.30 -10.89
CA ASP A 168 21.78 -7.35 -10.86
C ASP A 168 21.41 -8.47 -11.85
N PRO A 169 22.26 -8.75 -12.87
CA PRO A 169 21.97 -9.79 -13.87
C PRO A 169 21.93 -11.21 -13.29
N GLU A 170 22.54 -11.45 -12.14
CA GLU A 170 22.61 -12.78 -11.52
C GLU A 170 21.41 -13.06 -10.58
N THR A 171 20.62 -12.03 -10.26
CA THR A 171 19.52 -12.16 -9.30
C THR A 171 18.19 -11.75 -9.94
N PRO A 172 17.47 -12.67 -10.59
CA PRO A 172 16.14 -12.38 -11.13
C PRO A 172 15.13 -12.06 -10.01
N PRO A 173 14.04 -11.32 -10.33
CA PRO A 173 13.06 -10.87 -9.34
C PRO A 173 12.53 -11.97 -8.42
N GLY A 174 12.26 -13.16 -8.95
CA GLY A 174 11.75 -14.31 -8.18
C GLY A 174 12.77 -14.98 -7.26
N LEU A 175 14.03 -14.54 -7.24
CA LEU A 175 15.08 -15.02 -6.33
C LEU A 175 15.62 -13.92 -5.42
N ALA A 176 15.26 -12.66 -5.67
CA ALA A 176 15.67 -11.55 -4.84
C ALA A 176 15.05 -11.65 -3.44
N LYS A 177 15.85 -11.35 -2.43
CA LYS A 177 15.41 -11.28 -1.03
C LYS A 177 15.65 -9.89 -0.49
N LEU A 178 14.86 -9.50 0.51
CA LEU A 178 15.12 -8.27 1.24
C LEU A 178 16.44 -8.39 2.02
N PRO A 179 17.21 -7.31 2.12
CA PRO A 179 18.45 -7.31 2.88
C PRO A 179 18.19 -7.47 4.37
N THR A 180 19.12 -8.13 5.04
CA THR A 180 19.12 -8.26 6.50
C THR A 180 20.36 -7.62 7.10
N SER A 181 20.23 -7.12 8.33
CA SER A 181 21.33 -6.61 9.14
C SER A 181 21.25 -7.14 10.56
N GLU A 182 22.41 -7.42 11.18
CA GLU A 182 22.43 -7.85 12.57
C GLU A 182 21.90 -6.73 13.47
N LYS A 183 20.92 -7.05 14.33
CA LYS A 183 20.45 -6.17 15.40
C LYS A 183 20.65 -6.88 16.74
N LYS A 184 21.37 -6.21 17.64
CA LYS A 184 21.58 -6.68 19.00
C LYS A 184 20.51 -6.13 19.92
N PRO A 185 20.07 -6.89 20.93
CA PRO A 185 19.11 -6.40 21.91
C PRO A 185 19.74 -5.31 22.79
N VAL A 186 18.89 -4.44 23.32
CA VAL A 186 19.24 -3.43 24.33
C VAL A 186 19.62 -4.11 25.64
N TRP A 187 18.90 -5.20 25.95
CA TRP A 187 19.24 -6.09 27.07
C TRP A 187 18.86 -7.55 26.73
N CYS A 188 19.60 -8.49 27.38
CA CYS A 188 19.32 -9.92 27.35
C CYS A 188 19.48 -10.45 28.78
N ARG A 189 18.40 -11.04 29.37
CA ARG A 189 18.37 -11.49 30.77
C ARG A 189 17.25 -12.52 30.97
N PRO A 190 17.25 -13.30 32.09
CA PRO A 190 16.11 -14.16 32.42
C PRO A 190 14.80 -13.40 32.56
N ILE A 191 13.68 -14.08 32.35
CA ILE A 191 12.33 -13.58 32.67
C ILE A 191 12.16 -13.74 34.19
N ASP A 192 11.78 -12.66 34.87
CA ASP A 192 11.63 -12.65 36.34
C ASP A 192 10.66 -13.75 36.81
N GLY A 193 11.14 -14.61 37.72
CA GLY A 193 10.36 -15.71 38.29
C GLY A 193 10.16 -16.93 37.38
N VAL A 194 10.78 -16.97 36.21
CA VAL A 194 10.68 -18.10 35.27
C VAL A 194 12.03 -18.81 35.14
N GLU A 195 12.17 -19.98 35.79
CA GLU A 195 13.39 -20.77 35.74
C GLU A 195 13.66 -21.30 34.32
N GLY A 196 14.95 -21.33 33.92
CA GLY A 196 15.35 -21.81 32.60
C GLY A 196 14.90 -20.93 31.46
N SER A 197 14.65 -19.62 31.72
CA SER A 197 14.28 -18.65 30.71
C SER A 197 15.43 -17.72 30.35
N VAL A 198 15.36 -17.15 29.17
CA VAL A 198 16.12 -16.00 28.72
C VAL A 198 15.23 -15.11 27.84
N ALA A 199 15.33 -13.80 27.96
CA ALA A 199 14.60 -12.87 27.12
C ALA A 199 15.48 -11.71 26.65
N ALA A 200 15.08 -11.09 25.55
CA ALA A 200 15.75 -9.94 24.96
C ALA A 200 14.75 -8.85 24.61
N ASP A 201 15.10 -7.57 24.79
CA ASP A 201 14.39 -6.39 24.30
C ASP A 201 15.22 -5.74 23.20
N PHE A 202 14.65 -5.54 22.04
CA PHE A 202 15.31 -4.86 20.91
C PHE A 202 15.10 -3.34 20.90
N GLY A 203 14.41 -2.80 21.93
CA GLY A 203 14.20 -1.38 22.16
C GLY A 203 13.04 -0.76 21.39
N GLU A 204 12.67 -1.35 20.29
CA GLU A 204 11.56 -0.96 19.41
C GLU A 204 10.98 -2.16 18.69
N GLU A 205 9.81 -2.01 18.08
CA GLU A 205 9.23 -3.04 17.23
C GLU A 205 10.17 -3.36 16.06
N THR A 206 10.26 -4.64 15.70
CA THR A 206 11.16 -5.16 14.66
C THR A 206 10.45 -6.21 13.82
N TYR A 207 11.09 -6.56 12.70
CA TYR A 207 10.69 -7.71 11.88
C TYR A 207 11.94 -8.43 11.37
N GLY A 208 12.00 -9.76 11.51
CA GLY A 208 13.14 -10.54 11.04
C GLY A 208 13.30 -11.89 11.72
N TYR A 209 14.49 -12.42 11.62
CA TYR A 209 14.84 -13.78 11.99
C TYR A 209 15.59 -13.81 13.30
N VAL A 210 15.05 -14.50 14.31
CA VAL A 210 15.70 -14.66 15.61
C VAL A 210 16.90 -15.60 15.49
N ARG A 211 17.96 -15.28 16.21
CA ARG A 211 19.19 -16.10 16.34
C ARG A 211 19.44 -16.41 17.81
N PHE A 212 19.65 -17.69 18.11
CA PHE A 212 20.09 -18.16 19.43
C PHE A 212 21.57 -18.47 19.37
N LEU A 213 22.33 -17.84 20.25
CA LEU A 213 23.78 -17.97 20.31
C LEU A 213 24.21 -18.83 21.51
N ASP A 214 25.26 -19.59 21.34
CA ASP A 214 25.84 -20.50 22.37
C ASP A 214 24.78 -21.43 23.00
N VAL A 215 24.05 -22.14 22.15
CA VAL A 215 23.08 -23.16 22.59
C VAL A 215 23.86 -24.36 23.13
N LYS A 216 23.61 -24.73 24.38
CA LYS A 216 24.24 -25.93 25.06
C LYS A 216 23.16 -26.90 25.47
N GLY A 217 23.53 -28.19 25.54
CA GLY A 217 22.59 -29.25 25.86
C GLY A 217 21.61 -29.57 24.74
N ARG A 218 20.51 -30.23 25.09
CA ARG A 218 19.46 -30.62 24.15
C ARG A 218 18.08 -30.59 24.81
N GLY A 219 17.07 -30.13 24.07
CA GLY A 219 15.69 -30.19 24.58
C GLY A 219 14.76 -29.25 23.81
N ALA A 220 13.51 -29.24 24.26
CA ALA A 220 12.47 -28.35 23.74
C ALA A 220 12.48 -26.99 24.46
N VAL A 221 12.27 -25.94 23.70
CA VAL A 221 12.05 -24.58 24.20
C VAL A 221 10.77 -24.00 23.64
N LYS A 222 10.10 -23.17 24.42
CA LYS A 222 9.05 -22.25 23.94
C LYS A 222 9.68 -20.93 23.60
N VAL A 223 9.44 -20.45 22.39
CA VAL A 223 9.85 -19.12 21.95
C VAL A 223 8.61 -18.22 21.90
N ILE A 224 8.68 -17.08 22.54
CA ILE A 224 7.61 -16.07 22.64
C ILE A 224 8.07 -14.84 21.88
N TYR A 225 7.30 -14.43 20.89
CA TYR A 225 7.46 -13.20 20.12
C TYR A 225 6.46 -12.18 20.63
N ALA A 226 6.92 -11.18 21.36
CA ALA A 226 6.05 -10.23 22.04
C ALA A 226 6.25 -8.79 21.56
N GLU A 227 5.17 -8.07 21.36
CA GLU A 227 5.20 -6.64 21.04
C GLU A 227 5.19 -5.76 22.31
N SER A 228 4.85 -6.33 23.47
CA SER A 228 4.85 -5.63 24.76
C SER A 228 5.52 -6.44 25.88
N GLU A 229 6.04 -5.75 26.89
CA GLU A 229 6.61 -6.41 28.07
C GLU A 229 5.55 -7.23 28.85
N ALA A 230 4.29 -6.77 28.83
CA ALA A 230 3.18 -7.50 29.43
C ALA A 230 2.94 -8.86 28.74
N GLU A 231 3.02 -8.89 27.40
CA GLU A 231 2.91 -10.11 26.61
C GLU A 231 4.09 -11.05 26.85
N LEU A 232 5.33 -10.52 26.90
CA LEU A 232 6.52 -11.30 27.24
C LEU A 232 6.40 -11.99 28.60
N LYS A 233 5.84 -11.31 29.60
CA LYS A 233 5.69 -11.85 30.97
C LYS A 233 4.55 -12.85 31.11
N ALA A 234 3.63 -12.88 30.19
CA ALA A 234 2.47 -13.78 30.21
C ALA A 234 2.81 -15.19 29.68
N VAL A 235 3.90 -15.79 30.21
CA VAL A 235 4.42 -17.09 29.74
C VAL A 235 3.44 -18.25 29.87
N GLU A 236 2.44 -18.13 30.75
CA GLU A 236 1.35 -19.10 30.92
C GLU A 236 0.48 -19.23 29.66
N LEU A 237 0.35 -18.18 28.87
CA LEU A 237 -0.43 -18.20 27.62
C LEU A 237 0.23 -19.05 26.54
N ALA A 238 1.55 -19.25 26.60
CA ALA A 238 2.26 -20.17 25.73
C ALA A 238 1.89 -21.66 25.98
N ASN A 239 1.00 -21.95 26.91
CA ASN A 239 0.43 -23.28 27.15
C ASN A 239 -0.95 -23.46 26.52
N THR A 240 -1.55 -22.43 25.95
CA THR A 240 -2.86 -22.51 25.32
C THR A 240 -2.74 -23.09 23.91
N LYS A 241 -3.72 -23.89 23.50
CA LYS A 241 -3.79 -24.43 22.14
C LYS A 241 -4.19 -23.32 21.15
N GLY A 242 -3.21 -22.51 20.79
CA GLY A 242 -3.43 -21.45 19.84
C GLY A 242 -2.28 -21.41 18.87
N GLY A 243 -2.16 -21.80 17.80
CA GLY A 243 -1.04 -21.85 16.82
C GLY A 243 -0.29 -20.53 16.64
N ALA A 244 0.31 -20.32 15.50
CA ALA A 244 1.14 -19.16 15.14
C ALA A 244 0.49 -17.78 15.36
N LEU A 245 -0.83 -17.72 15.57
CA LEU A 245 -1.56 -16.51 15.90
C LEU A 245 -1.35 -16.00 17.34
N ASP A 246 -0.75 -16.79 18.21
CA ASP A 246 -0.55 -16.42 19.63
C ASP A 246 0.88 -15.96 19.94
N GLY A 247 1.70 -15.66 18.92
CA GLY A 247 3.04 -15.10 19.11
C GLY A 247 4.05 -16.05 19.79
N TRP A 248 3.84 -17.35 19.71
CA TRP A 248 4.78 -18.33 20.26
C TRP A 248 4.88 -19.61 19.43
N GLU A 249 5.99 -20.32 19.59
CA GLU A 249 6.24 -21.63 18.96
C GLU A 249 7.06 -22.57 19.86
N MET A 250 7.05 -23.86 19.52
CA MET A 250 7.91 -24.86 20.14
C MET A 250 9.05 -25.23 19.20
N LEU A 251 10.28 -25.21 19.70
CA LEU A 251 11.46 -25.60 18.94
C LEU A 251 12.22 -26.70 19.69
N GLU A 252 12.68 -27.68 18.95
CA GLU A 252 13.68 -28.65 19.43
C GLU A 252 15.08 -28.12 19.09
N LEU A 253 15.91 -27.93 20.10
CA LEU A 253 17.25 -27.40 19.95
C LEU A 253 18.27 -28.45 20.41
N SER A 254 19.44 -28.42 19.78
CA SER A 254 20.62 -29.21 20.14
C SER A 254 21.83 -28.29 20.22
N GLU A 255 22.88 -28.71 20.87
CA GLU A 255 24.11 -27.95 21.01
C GLU A 255 24.63 -27.41 19.68
N THR A 256 24.78 -26.10 19.61
CA THR A 256 25.30 -25.38 18.45
C THR A 256 25.82 -24.01 18.88
N LYS A 257 26.80 -23.48 18.15
CA LYS A 257 27.24 -22.08 18.35
C LYS A 257 26.17 -21.08 18.00
N GLU A 258 25.35 -21.40 17.00
CA GLU A 258 24.31 -20.54 16.51
C GLU A 258 23.16 -21.35 15.89
N TYR A 259 21.93 -20.98 16.23
CA TYR A 259 20.70 -21.41 15.59
C TYR A 259 19.98 -20.21 15.05
N ARG A 260 19.70 -20.19 13.77
CA ARG A 260 18.92 -19.13 13.10
C ARG A 260 17.53 -19.66 12.75
N ARG A 261 16.50 -18.92 13.11
CA ARG A 261 15.13 -19.26 12.72
C ARG A 261 14.92 -18.97 11.24
N GLU A 262 14.28 -19.88 10.50
CA GLU A 262 14.01 -19.74 9.06
C GLU A 262 12.80 -18.86 8.74
N ILE A 263 11.91 -18.63 9.71
CA ILE A 263 10.69 -17.83 9.56
C ILE A 263 10.90 -16.50 10.28
N ALA A 264 10.60 -15.40 9.58
CA ALA A 264 10.62 -14.05 10.15
C ALA A 264 9.37 -13.80 11.02
N HIS A 265 9.55 -13.03 12.08
CA HIS A 265 8.48 -12.61 12.99
C HIS A 265 8.56 -11.13 13.30
N GLY A 266 7.40 -10.51 13.61
CA GLY A 266 7.29 -9.18 14.18
C GLY A 266 7.33 -9.27 15.71
N PHE A 267 8.20 -8.48 16.35
CA PHE A 267 8.33 -8.43 17.80
C PHE A 267 9.21 -7.25 18.24
N ARG A 268 8.99 -6.78 19.44
CA ARG A 268 9.97 -6.00 20.20
C ARG A 268 10.77 -6.87 21.17
N TYR A 269 10.10 -7.87 21.76
CA TYR A 269 10.69 -8.76 22.75
C TYR A 269 10.70 -10.20 22.25
N VAL A 270 11.76 -10.93 22.59
CA VAL A 270 11.82 -12.39 22.41
C VAL A 270 12.05 -13.02 23.76
N GLY A 271 11.18 -13.94 24.16
CA GLY A 271 11.35 -14.80 25.34
C GLY A 271 11.57 -16.25 24.93
N VAL A 272 12.47 -16.93 25.63
CA VAL A 272 12.68 -18.37 25.48
C VAL A 272 12.53 -19.01 26.84
N VAL A 273 11.70 -20.04 26.94
CA VAL A 273 11.45 -20.80 28.16
C VAL A 273 11.73 -22.29 27.91
N ARG A 274 12.61 -22.89 28.68
CA ARG A 274 12.89 -24.32 28.59
C ARG A 274 11.65 -25.15 28.95
N ALA A 275 11.22 -25.99 28.03
CA ALA A 275 10.08 -26.90 28.20
C ALA A 275 10.50 -28.30 28.59
N SER A 276 11.65 -28.80 28.11
CA SER A 276 12.21 -30.09 28.47
C SER A 276 13.71 -30.15 28.23
N GLY A 277 14.37 -31.20 28.75
CA GLY A 277 15.80 -31.41 28.59
C GLY A 277 16.66 -30.46 29.43
N ASP A 278 17.94 -30.31 29.00
CA ASP A 278 18.94 -29.48 29.67
C ASP A 278 19.43 -28.31 28.83
N VAL A 279 18.67 -27.99 27.77
CA VAL A 279 19.00 -26.91 26.80
C VAL A 279 19.09 -25.56 27.48
N THR A 280 20.15 -24.80 27.17
CA THR A 280 20.35 -23.41 27.57
C THR A 280 20.80 -22.56 26.40
N ILE A 281 20.46 -21.28 26.40
CA ILE A 281 20.81 -20.31 25.37
C ILE A 281 21.64 -19.21 26.00
N GLY A 282 22.84 -18.97 25.46
CA GLY A 282 23.75 -17.95 25.97
C GLY A 282 23.34 -16.53 25.68
N ALA A 283 22.84 -16.26 24.47
CA ALA A 283 22.34 -14.95 24.07
C ALA A 283 21.32 -15.04 22.94
N ILE A 284 20.54 -13.96 22.76
CA ILE A 284 19.58 -13.78 21.66
C ILE A 284 20.04 -12.59 20.81
N ALA A 285 20.06 -12.75 19.51
CA ALA A 285 20.25 -11.72 18.51
C ALA A 285 19.19 -11.86 17.41
N MET A 286 19.16 -10.98 16.43
CA MET A 286 18.32 -11.14 15.26
C MET A 286 18.99 -10.65 13.98
N ASP A 287 18.57 -11.19 12.85
CA ASP A 287 18.77 -10.59 11.54
C ASP A 287 17.51 -9.75 11.23
N PHE A 288 17.65 -8.45 11.41
CA PHE A 288 16.59 -7.47 11.11
C PHE A 288 16.44 -7.34 9.61
N GLU A 289 15.24 -7.58 9.09
CA GLU A 289 14.94 -7.52 7.67
C GLU A 289 14.18 -6.22 7.32
N THR A 290 14.67 -5.51 6.34
CA THR A 290 14.06 -4.26 5.87
C THR A 290 14.24 -4.12 4.36
N LYS A 291 13.35 -3.36 3.71
CA LYS A 291 13.52 -2.99 2.30
C LYS A 291 14.67 -2.00 2.08
N ALA A 292 15.22 -1.45 3.17
CA ALA A 292 16.34 -0.48 3.16
C ALA A 292 16.06 0.75 2.26
N MET A 293 14.83 1.22 2.26
CA MET A 293 14.44 2.42 1.49
C MET A 293 14.94 3.69 2.17
N PRO A 294 15.49 4.66 1.41
CA PRO A 294 15.80 5.95 1.99
C PRO A 294 14.52 6.69 2.40
N VAL A 295 14.50 7.22 3.61
CA VAL A 295 13.46 8.16 4.05
C VAL A 295 13.70 9.48 3.33
N ARG A 296 12.85 9.81 2.36
CA ARG A 296 12.96 11.00 1.50
C ARG A 296 12.08 12.14 1.98
N GLY A 297 10.97 11.81 2.65
CA GLY A 297 10.08 12.77 3.29
C GLY A 297 10.58 13.17 4.67
N SER A 298 10.23 14.36 5.11
CA SER A 298 10.51 14.82 6.47
C SER A 298 9.43 15.76 6.97
N PHE A 299 9.28 15.83 8.30
CA PHE A 299 8.46 16.80 8.98
C PHE A 299 9.07 17.13 10.34
N ARG A 300 9.24 18.40 10.66
CA ARG A 300 9.61 18.90 11.97
C ARG A 300 8.81 20.16 12.27
N CYS A 301 8.49 20.35 13.54
CA CYS A 301 7.70 21.49 13.98
C CYS A 301 8.04 21.90 15.43
N SER A 302 7.37 22.94 15.93
CA SER A 302 7.52 23.43 17.30
C SER A 302 6.96 22.52 18.40
N ASP A 303 6.31 21.39 18.05
CA ASP A 303 5.69 20.45 18.99
C ASP A 303 6.45 19.11 18.99
N GLU A 304 7.18 18.81 20.07
CA GLU A 304 8.01 17.60 20.16
C GLU A 304 7.19 16.30 20.20
N GLU A 305 5.98 16.32 20.75
CA GLU A 305 5.11 15.12 20.72
C GLU A 305 4.71 14.79 19.26
N LEU A 306 4.45 15.81 18.46
CA LEU A 306 4.11 15.63 17.06
C LEU A 306 5.34 15.17 16.23
N ASN A 307 6.54 15.69 16.54
CA ASN A 307 7.79 15.19 15.95
C ASN A 307 7.98 13.69 16.26
N ARG A 308 7.69 13.28 17.50
CA ARG A 308 7.75 11.87 17.90
C ARG A 308 6.68 11.03 17.20
N ILE A 309 5.45 11.56 17.03
CA ILE A 309 4.39 10.87 16.26
C ILE A 309 4.85 10.64 14.82
N TRP A 310 5.48 11.63 14.18
CA TRP A 310 6.06 11.46 12.85
C TRP A 310 7.09 10.32 12.82
N ASP A 311 8.08 10.34 13.71
CA ASP A 311 9.15 9.34 13.73
C ASP A 311 8.62 7.91 13.90
N VAL A 312 7.68 7.70 14.83
CA VAL A 312 7.06 6.39 15.06
C VAL A 312 6.16 5.97 13.90
N SER A 313 5.50 6.92 13.22
CA SER A 313 4.74 6.61 12.00
C SER A 313 5.65 6.14 10.86
N VAL A 314 6.79 6.81 10.66
CA VAL A 314 7.80 6.41 9.66
C VAL A 314 8.32 5.01 9.96
N HIS A 315 8.66 4.72 11.22
CA HIS A 315 9.11 3.39 11.64
C HIS A 315 8.04 2.31 11.42
N THR A 316 6.78 2.58 11.78
CA THR A 316 5.65 1.66 11.53
C THR A 316 5.50 1.34 10.05
N LEU A 317 5.58 2.36 9.20
CA LEU A 317 5.46 2.20 7.76
C LEU A 317 6.66 1.45 7.16
N ASP A 318 7.89 1.69 7.65
CA ASP A 318 9.10 0.99 7.19
C ASP A 318 9.00 -0.53 7.43
N LEU A 319 8.52 -0.93 8.60
CA LEU A 319 8.33 -2.35 8.94
C LEU A 319 7.29 -3.05 8.05
N THR A 320 6.28 -2.32 7.56
CA THR A 320 5.17 -2.86 6.76
C THR A 320 5.34 -2.68 5.25
N CYS A 321 6.30 -1.85 4.81
CA CYS A 321 6.70 -1.72 3.41
C CYS A 321 7.72 -2.80 3.05
N ARG A 322 7.23 -3.92 2.55
CA ARG A 322 8.06 -5.07 2.15
C ARG A 322 8.18 -5.12 0.62
N GLU A 323 8.30 -6.31 0.04
CA GLU A 323 8.17 -6.50 -1.42
C GLU A 323 6.86 -5.92 -1.93
N VAL A 324 5.82 -6.12 -1.15
CA VAL A 324 4.49 -5.48 -1.25
C VAL A 324 4.12 -4.88 0.10
N PHE A 325 3.13 -4.00 0.14
CA PHE A 325 2.68 -3.40 1.39
C PHE A 325 1.79 -4.37 2.15
N ILE A 326 2.21 -4.79 3.34
CA ILE A 326 1.42 -5.64 4.24
C ILE A 326 0.75 -4.79 5.33
N GLU A 327 -0.35 -5.29 5.90
CA GLU A 327 -1.09 -4.58 6.93
C GLU A 327 -0.37 -4.50 8.27
N GLY A 328 0.39 -5.55 8.62
CA GLY A 328 1.08 -5.64 9.92
C GLY A 328 2.06 -6.80 10.00
N VAL A 329 2.92 -6.76 11.01
CA VAL A 329 4.04 -7.70 11.15
C VAL A 329 3.81 -8.82 12.17
N LYS A 330 2.75 -8.73 13.00
CA LYS A 330 2.51 -9.73 14.07
C LYS A 330 1.81 -10.98 13.57
N ARG A 331 0.75 -10.87 12.76
CA ARG A 331 -0.16 -11.99 12.50
C ARG A 331 -0.34 -12.31 11.04
N ASP A 332 -1.10 -11.43 10.35
CA ASP A 332 -1.61 -11.76 9.03
C ASP A 332 -0.54 -11.77 7.96
N HIS A 333 0.43 -10.85 8.02
CA HIS A 333 1.44 -10.65 6.98
C HIS A 333 0.79 -10.61 5.58
N TRP A 334 -0.36 -9.94 5.48
CA TRP A 334 -1.22 -10.03 4.31
C TRP A 334 -1.41 -8.68 3.65
N VAL A 335 -1.91 -8.71 2.43
CA VAL A 335 -2.23 -7.52 1.66
C VAL A 335 -3.73 -7.32 1.65
N TRP A 336 -4.21 -6.30 2.35
CA TRP A 336 -5.60 -5.90 2.38
C TRP A 336 -5.79 -4.60 1.58
N SER A 337 -6.80 -4.54 0.71
CA SER A 337 -6.94 -3.44 -0.25
C SER A 337 -7.24 -2.10 0.42
N GLY A 338 -8.08 -2.07 1.45
CA GLY A 338 -8.38 -0.86 2.22
C GLY A 338 -7.16 -0.31 2.96
N ASP A 339 -6.32 -1.21 3.52
CA ASP A 339 -5.04 -0.87 4.16
C ASP A 339 -4.02 -0.36 3.15
N ALA A 340 -3.95 -1.01 1.99
CA ALA A 340 -2.97 -0.69 0.96
C ALA A 340 -3.14 0.73 0.41
N VAL A 341 -4.38 1.20 0.17
CA VAL A 341 -4.59 2.56 -0.34
C VAL A 341 -4.09 3.62 0.64
N GLN A 342 -4.28 3.40 1.95
CA GLN A 342 -3.73 4.30 2.98
C GLN A 342 -2.21 4.22 3.04
N SER A 343 -1.65 3.00 2.99
CA SER A 343 -0.20 2.79 2.97
C SER A 343 0.46 3.49 1.78
N PHE A 344 -0.19 3.48 0.59
CA PHE A 344 0.30 4.21 -0.58
C PHE A 344 0.31 5.72 -0.34
N LEU A 345 -0.78 6.27 0.20
CA LEU A 345 -0.88 7.69 0.51
C LEU A 345 0.20 8.13 1.51
N MET A 346 0.45 7.33 2.55
CA MET A 346 1.53 7.58 3.51
C MET A 346 2.92 7.47 2.86
N ASN A 347 3.14 6.42 2.07
CA ASN A 347 4.38 6.17 1.35
C ASN A 347 4.77 7.33 0.41
N TYR A 348 3.81 7.97 -0.25
CA TYR A 348 4.08 9.11 -1.13
C TYR A 348 4.68 10.30 -0.39
N TYR A 349 4.46 10.41 0.94
CA TYR A 349 5.01 11.48 1.77
C TYR A 349 6.25 11.07 2.58
N VAL A 350 6.66 9.80 2.53
CA VAL A 350 7.81 9.28 3.30
C VAL A 350 8.89 8.73 2.38
N PHE A 351 8.61 7.66 1.64
CA PHE A 351 9.63 6.95 0.84
C PHE A 351 9.53 7.28 -0.66
N GLY A 352 8.32 7.40 -1.20
CA GLY A 352 8.08 7.50 -2.63
C GLY A 352 8.40 6.20 -3.36
N ASP A 353 8.12 5.05 -2.74
CA ASP A 353 8.26 3.71 -3.33
C ASP A 353 7.08 3.42 -4.26
N TYR A 354 7.16 3.85 -5.49
CA TYR A 354 6.13 3.64 -6.49
C TYR A 354 6.10 2.19 -6.99
N ASP A 355 7.25 1.51 -7.05
CA ASP A 355 7.32 0.11 -7.48
C ASP A 355 6.55 -0.80 -6.51
N GLY A 356 6.75 -0.64 -5.20
CA GLY A 356 6.01 -1.39 -4.18
C GLY A 356 4.50 -1.15 -4.22
N CYS A 357 4.05 0.09 -4.50
CA CYS A 357 2.63 0.39 -4.70
C CYS A 357 2.06 -0.37 -5.90
N ARG A 358 2.76 -0.35 -7.05
CA ARG A 358 2.35 -1.04 -8.27
C ARG A 358 2.28 -2.55 -8.06
N ASP A 359 3.32 -3.14 -7.48
CA ASP A 359 3.38 -4.57 -7.19
C ASP A 359 2.23 -4.99 -6.25
N THR A 360 1.92 -4.17 -5.25
CA THR A 360 0.79 -4.38 -4.33
C THR A 360 -0.56 -4.32 -5.04
N LEU A 361 -0.77 -3.38 -5.97
CA LEU A 361 -1.98 -3.30 -6.79
C LEU A 361 -2.19 -4.59 -7.60
N TRP A 362 -1.12 -5.15 -8.17
CA TRP A 362 -1.16 -6.40 -8.90
C TRP A 362 -1.41 -7.62 -8.01
N THR A 363 -0.77 -7.66 -6.82
CA THR A 363 -0.99 -8.71 -5.81
C THR A 363 -2.47 -8.79 -5.43
N LEU A 364 -3.10 -7.65 -5.18
CA LEU A 364 -4.51 -7.56 -4.81
C LEU A 364 -5.45 -7.99 -5.95
N ARG A 365 -5.14 -7.56 -7.18
CA ARG A 365 -6.03 -7.78 -8.32
C ARG A 365 -5.99 -9.22 -8.84
N GLY A 366 -4.83 -9.85 -8.89
CA GLY A 366 -4.64 -11.16 -9.49
C GLY A 366 -4.93 -11.19 -10.99
N LYS A 367 -5.41 -12.33 -11.49
CA LYS A 367 -5.73 -12.57 -12.90
C LYS A 367 -7.25 -12.64 -13.15
N ASP A 368 -7.62 -12.75 -14.43
CA ASP A 368 -8.98 -13.05 -14.86
C ASP A 368 -9.19 -14.59 -14.98
N PRO A 369 -10.43 -15.07 -14.88
CA PRO A 369 -11.65 -14.31 -14.60
C PRO A 369 -11.75 -13.89 -13.12
N VAL A 370 -12.37 -12.73 -12.85
CA VAL A 370 -12.67 -12.29 -11.47
C VAL A 370 -13.64 -13.29 -10.82
N LYS A 371 -13.28 -13.79 -9.64
CA LYS A 371 -14.04 -14.82 -8.93
C LYS A 371 -14.83 -14.31 -7.73
N CYS A 372 -14.37 -13.24 -7.12
CA CYS A 372 -14.97 -12.61 -5.94
C CYS A 372 -14.46 -11.18 -5.81
N HIS A 373 -15.06 -10.40 -4.91
CA HIS A 373 -14.50 -9.13 -4.48
C HIS A 373 -13.07 -9.29 -3.94
N LEU A 374 -12.23 -8.25 -4.08
CA LEU A 374 -10.87 -8.28 -3.53
C LEU A 374 -10.93 -8.53 -2.03
N ASN A 375 -10.07 -9.43 -1.55
CA ASN A 375 -10.09 -9.91 -0.17
C ASN A 375 -11.48 -10.46 0.29
N ARG A 376 -12.40 -10.74 -0.64
CA ARG A 376 -13.82 -11.07 -0.41
C ARG A 376 -14.62 -9.96 0.27
N ILE A 377 -14.14 -8.73 0.22
CA ILE A 377 -14.73 -7.54 0.85
C ILE A 377 -15.15 -6.56 -0.24
N MET A 378 -16.40 -6.12 -0.21
CA MET A 378 -16.97 -5.27 -1.24
C MET A 378 -16.31 -3.89 -1.28
N ASP A 379 -16.29 -3.19 -0.16
CA ASP A 379 -15.65 -1.87 -0.01
C ASP A 379 -14.15 -1.90 -0.36
N TYR A 380 -13.43 -2.99 -0.04
CA TYR A 380 -12.03 -3.17 -0.41
C TYR A 380 -11.81 -3.23 -1.93
N THR A 381 -12.77 -3.75 -2.67
CA THR A 381 -12.77 -3.67 -4.14
C THR A 381 -12.87 -2.23 -4.62
N PHE A 382 -13.73 -1.41 -4.00
CA PHE A 382 -13.90 -0.01 -4.39
C PHE A 382 -12.67 0.83 -4.05
N TYR A 383 -12.03 0.59 -2.92
CA TYR A 383 -10.76 1.23 -2.57
C TYR A 383 -9.63 0.92 -3.56
N TRP A 384 -9.59 -0.28 -4.14
CA TRP A 384 -8.57 -0.60 -5.13
C TRP A 384 -8.64 0.30 -6.38
N PHE A 385 -9.84 0.66 -6.84
CA PHE A 385 -10.01 1.58 -7.97
C PHE A 385 -9.48 2.98 -7.63
N ASP A 386 -9.76 3.48 -6.42
CA ASP A 386 -9.20 4.74 -5.94
C ASP A 386 -7.67 4.67 -5.81
N ALA A 387 -7.14 3.54 -5.33
CA ALA A 387 -5.69 3.31 -5.23
C ALA A 387 -4.99 3.36 -6.60
N VAL A 388 -5.60 2.79 -7.66
CA VAL A 388 -5.09 2.87 -9.04
C VAL A 388 -5.01 4.33 -9.52
N GLU A 389 -6.05 5.11 -9.29
CA GLU A 389 -6.04 6.54 -9.65
C GLU A 389 -4.99 7.33 -8.87
N LYS A 390 -4.88 7.10 -7.56
CA LYS A 390 -3.87 7.73 -6.70
C LYS A 390 -2.45 7.33 -7.14
N TYR A 391 -2.20 6.05 -7.43
CA TYR A 391 -0.91 5.63 -7.96
C TYR A 391 -0.56 6.41 -9.24
N ARG A 392 -1.47 6.49 -10.19
CA ARG A 392 -1.27 7.22 -11.44
C ARG A 392 -0.99 8.71 -11.21
N LEU A 393 -1.73 9.34 -10.29
CA LEU A 393 -1.56 10.75 -9.96
C LEU A 393 -0.19 11.03 -9.31
N TYR A 394 0.21 10.23 -8.34
CA TYR A 394 1.44 10.46 -7.59
C TYR A 394 2.70 9.99 -8.33
N SER A 395 2.66 8.85 -9.02
CA SER A 395 3.81 8.30 -9.75
C SER A 395 4.05 8.99 -11.10
N GLY A 396 2.98 9.38 -11.79
CA GLY A 396 3.06 9.84 -13.18
C GLY A 396 3.51 8.76 -14.16
N ASP A 397 3.36 7.47 -13.81
CA ASP A 397 3.76 6.34 -14.65
C ASP A 397 2.95 6.34 -15.97
N PRO A 398 3.60 6.58 -17.13
CA PRO A 398 2.90 6.80 -18.40
C PRO A 398 2.38 5.50 -19.04
N VAL A 399 2.85 4.34 -18.59
CA VAL A 399 2.49 3.05 -19.19
C VAL A 399 1.47 2.28 -18.36
N PHE A 400 1.40 2.52 -17.07
CA PHE A 400 0.58 1.75 -16.13
C PHE A 400 -0.92 1.76 -16.48
N ALA A 401 -1.45 2.88 -16.95
CA ALA A 401 -2.86 2.97 -17.35
C ALA A 401 -3.22 1.91 -18.42
N ARG A 402 -2.36 1.74 -19.43
CA ARG A 402 -2.54 0.73 -20.49
C ARG A 402 -2.39 -0.70 -19.98
N GLN A 403 -1.47 -0.90 -19.02
CA GLN A 403 -1.25 -2.22 -18.42
C GLN A 403 -2.42 -2.65 -17.54
N VAL A 404 -2.98 -1.73 -16.74
CA VAL A 404 -3.98 -2.05 -15.71
C VAL A 404 -5.42 -2.05 -16.23
N TYR A 405 -5.73 -1.26 -17.25
CA TYR A 405 -7.10 -1.02 -17.69
C TYR A 405 -7.90 -2.29 -18.03
N PRO A 406 -7.38 -3.28 -18.78
CA PRO A 406 -8.13 -4.50 -19.06
C PRO A 406 -8.59 -5.22 -17.78
N ARG A 407 -7.71 -5.34 -16.78
CA ARG A 407 -8.03 -5.97 -15.50
C ARG A 407 -8.88 -5.06 -14.60
N MET A 408 -8.75 -3.75 -14.73
CA MET A 408 -9.60 -2.78 -14.05
C MET A 408 -11.04 -2.85 -14.58
N LYS A 409 -11.20 -2.92 -15.91
CA LYS A 409 -12.50 -3.08 -16.53
C LYS A 409 -13.20 -4.37 -16.11
N SER A 410 -12.54 -5.52 -16.18
CA SER A 410 -13.14 -6.80 -15.80
C SER A 410 -13.52 -6.86 -14.31
N LEU A 411 -12.76 -6.20 -13.43
CA LEU A 411 -13.13 -6.08 -12.02
C LEU A 411 -14.35 -5.15 -11.83
N MET A 412 -14.44 -4.05 -12.57
CA MET A 412 -15.60 -3.16 -12.53
C MET A 412 -16.85 -3.85 -13.10
N ASP A 413 -16.73 -4.60 -14.20
CA ASP A 413 -17.82 -5.39 -14.77
C ASP A 413 -18.32 -6.43 -13.75
N PHE A 414 -17.42 -7.10 -13.04
CA PHE A 414 -17.78 -7.99 -11.93
C PHE A 414 -18.52 -7.21 -10.82
N ALA A 415 -17.96 -6.10 -10.33
CA ALA A 415 -18.58 -5.31 -9.26
C ALA A 415 -19.99 -4.83 -9.66
N ILE A 416 -20.16 -4.36 -10.89
CA ILE A 416 -21.47 -3.95 -11.45
C ILE A 416 -22.45 -5.12 -11.49
N SER A 417 -22.00 -6.33 -11.83
CA SER A 417 -22.84 -7.54 -11.87
C SER A 417 -23.41 -7.94 -10.49
N ARG A 418 -22.78 -7.43 -9.42
CA ARG A 418 -23.17 -7.71 -8.03
C ARG A 418 -24.14 -6.66 -7.45
N LEU A 419 -24.42 -5.57 -8.18
CA LEU A 419 -25.35 -4.54 -7.74
C LEU A 419 -26.81 -5.01 -7.75
N ASP A 420 -27.68 -4.31 -7.01
CA ASP A 420 -29.12 -4.53 -7.05
C ASP A 420 -29.75 -4.00 -8.37
N ALA A 421 -31.04 -4.20 -8.55
CA ALA A 421 -31.76 -3.76 -9.75
C ALA A 421 -31.76 -2.20 -9.92
N ALA A 422 -31.53 -1.45 -8.84
CA ALA A 422 -31.39 0.00 -8.86
C ALA A 422 -29.93 0.46 -9.07
N GLY A 423 -28.99 -0.48 -9.24
CA GLY A 423 -27.56 -0.21 -9.45
C GLY A 423 -26.81 0.14 -8.17
N ARG A 424 -27.25 -0.31 -7.01
CA ARG A 424 -26.63 -0.01 -5.71
C ARG A 424 -25.89 -1.23 -5.14
N PRO A 425 -24.82 -1.04 -4.34
CA PRO A 425 -24.20 -2.11 -3.57
C PRO A 425 -25.25 -2.75 -2.65
N ALA A 426 -25.39 -4.05 -2.74
CA ALA A 426 -26.39 -4.80 -1.98
C ALA A 426 -25.71 -5.90 -1.16
N ASP A 427 -26.27 -6.18 0.02
CA ASP A 427 -25.88 -7.32 0.82
C ASP A 427 -26.27 -8.61 0.06
N ARG A 428 -25.26 -9.37 -0.37
CA ARG A 428 -25.42 -10.65 -1.08
C ARG A 428 -24.53 -11.70 -0.45
N GLU A 429 -24.99 -12.94 -0.49
CA GLU A 429 -24.19 -14.07 -0.03
C GLU A 429 -22.82 -14.11 -0.73
N GLY A 430 -21.76 -14.19 0.07
CA GLY A 430 -20.37 -14.22 -0.38
C GLY A 430 -19.72 -12.84 -0.56
N ASP A 431 -20.48 -11.75 -0.41
CA ASP A 431 -19.95 -10.38 -0.41
C ASP A 431 -20.00 -9.85 1.04
N TRP A 432 -18.86 -9.44 1.55
CA TRP A 432 -18.75 -8.89 2.89
C TRP A 432 -18.61 -7.36 2.84
N MET A 433 -19.49 -6.65 3.54
CA MET A 433 -19.33 -5.22 3.83
C MET A 433 -18.59 -5.07 5.15
N PHE A 434 -17.34 -4.60 5.08
CA PHE A 434 -16.47 -4.51 6.24
C PHE A 434 -16.65 -3.18 6.98
N ILE A 435 -16.63 -2.07 6.28
CA ILE A 435 -16.65 -0.69 6.72
C ILE A 435 -15.46 -0.39 7.67
N ASP A 436 -15.42 -1.01 8.86
CA ASP A 436 -14.39 -0.82 9.88
C ASP A 436 -14.37 -2.04 10.83
N TRP A 437 -13.30 -2.22 11.59
CA TRP A 437 -13.30 -3.00 12.83
C TRP A 437 -14.15 -2.31 13.91
N ALA A 438 -15.32 -1.92 13.49
CA ALA A 438 -16.27 -1.22 14.31
C ALA A 438 -16.79 -2.10 15.44
N PRO A 439 -17.35 -1.52 16.48
CA PRO A 439 -18.09 -2.27 17.48
C PRO A 439 -19.13 -3.18 16.81
N LYS A 440 -19.35 -4.36 17.36
CA LYS A 440 -20.34 -5.36 16.88
C LYS A 440 -21.77 -4.82 16.70
N THR A 441 -22.01 -3.59 17.10
CA THR A 441 -23.29 -2.89 17.01
C THR A 441 -23.48 -2.14 15.69
N LEU A 442 -22.47 -2.10 14.79
CA LEU A 442 -22.62 -1.42 13.51
C LEU A 442 -23.50 -2.27 12.58
N PRO A 443 -24.62 -1.75 12.08
CA PRO A 443 -25.51 -2.51 11.20
C PRO A 443 -24.94 -2.53 9.77
N ASN A 444 -24.35 -3.67 9.37
CA ASN A 444 -23.73 -3.82 8.05
C ASN A 444 -24.53 -4.72 7.10
N TYR A 445 -25.61 -5.38 7.58
CA TYR A 445 -26.32 -6.40 6.84
C TYR A 445 -27.81 -6.12 6.74
N GLY A 446 -28.43 -6.69 5.72
CA GLY A 446 -29.88 -6.64 5.51
C GLY A 446 -30.38 -5.34 4.88
N GLY A 447 -29.50 -4.56 4.24
CA GLY A 447 -29.85 -3.29 3.62
C GLY A 447 -28.76 -2.71 2.71
N VAL A 448 -28.93 -1.46 2.36
CA VAL A 448 -27.98 -0.69 1.54
C VAL A 448 -27.46 0.47 2.37
N THR A 449 -26.15 0.50 2.61
CA THR A 449 -25.48 1.58 3.33
C THR A 449 -25.27 2.81 2.44
N SER A 450 -25.31 3.99 3.00
CA SER A 450 -24.96 5.22 2.27
C SER A 450 -23.46 5.30 1.99
N PHE A 451 -22.65 4.74 2.87
CA PHE A 451 -21.19 4.67 2.78
C PHE A 451 -20.71 3.90 1.53
N GLU A 452 -21.19 2.67 1.33
CA GLU A 452 -20.79 1.82 0.19
C GLU A 452 -21.14 2.44 -1.17
N GLN A 453 -22.25 3.15 -1.24
CA GLN A 453 -22.64 3.84 -2.47
C GLN A 453 -21.66 4.97 -2.82
N MET A 454 -21.17 5.72 -1.82
CA MET A 454 -20.16 6.76 -2.05
C MET A 454 -18.84 6.17 -2.55
N LEU A 455 -18.43 5.03 -2.01
CA LEU A 455 -17.24 4.32 -2.48
C LEU A 455 -17.40 3.81 -3.91
N LEU A 456 -18.57 3.26 -4.26
CA LEU A 456 -18.86 2.85 -5.64
C LEU A 456 -18.83 4.03 -6.61
N VAL A 457 -19.42 5.17 -6.25
CA VAL A 457 -19.33 6.40 -7.07
C VAL A 457 -17.88 6.77 -7.32
N ARG A 458 -17.05 6.76 -6.28
CA ARG A 458 -15.61 7.07 -6.38
C ARG A 458 -14.88 6.07 -7.28
N ALA A 459 -15.16 4.76 -7.14
CA ALA A 459 -14.59 3.71 -7.97
C ALA A 459 -14.94 3.87 -9.45
N LEU A 460 -16.19 4.22 -9.76
CA LEU A 460 -16.65 4.49 -11.13
C LEU A 460 -15.95 5.72 -11.73
N GLU A 461 -15.82 6.82 -10.97
CA GLU A 461 -15.12 8.04 -11.38
C GLU A 461 -13.64 7.75 -11.66
N ALA A 462 -12.96 7.01 -10.79
CA ALA A 462 -11.57 6.58 -10.95
C ALA A 462 -11.38 5.72 -12.22
N THR A 463 -12.27 4.74 -12.43
CA THR A 463 -12.25 3.88 -13.62
C THR A 463 -12.46 4.67 -14.90
N ALA A 464 -13.39 5.62 -14.89
CA ALA A 464 -13.64 6.52 -16.02
C ALA A 464 -12.40 7.40 -16.35
N GLY A 465 -11.66 7.82 -15.33
CA GLY A 465 -10.42 8.57 -15.51
C GLY A 465 -9.37 7.77 -16.29
N VAL A 466 -9.12 6.52 -15.89
CA VAL A 466 -8.19 5.61 -16.57
C VAL A 466 -8.70 5.23 -17.97
N ALA A 467 -10.00 4.95 -18.12
CA ALA A 467 -10.61 4.64 -19.41
C ALA A 467 -10.40 5.78 -20.45
N ARG A 468 -10.52 7.04 -20.04
CA ARG A 468 -10.25 8.20 -20.91
C ARG A 468 -8.79 8.24 -21.36
N GLU A 469 -7.88 7.97 -20.47
CA GLU A 469 -6.44 8.00 -20.75
C GLU A 469 -6.04 6.95 -21.78
N VAL A 470 -6.62 5.76 -21.72
CA VAL A 470 -6.37 4.70 -22.71
C VAL A 470 -7.24 4.80 -23.96
N GLY A 471 -8.10 5.83 -24.05
CA GLY A 471 -8.94 6.07 -25.23
C GLY A 471 -10.27 5.30 -25.25
N ALA A 472 -10.64 4.58 -24.19
CA ALA A 472 -11.91 3.86 -24.06
C ALA A 472 -13.06 4.82 -23.68
N LYS A 473 -13.44 5.68 -24.64
CA LYS A 473 -14.36 6.82 -24.40
C LYS A 473 -15.78 6.37 -24.04
N GLU A 474 -16.27 5.31 -24.65
CA GLU A 474 -17.62 4.75 -24.39
C GLU A 474 -17.70 4.19 -22.99
N ASP A 475 -16.71 3.40 -22.56
CA ASP A 475 -16.63 2.89 -21.19
C ASP A 475 -16.58 4.05 -20.18
N ALA A 476 -15.76 5.07 -20.43
CA ALA A 476 -15.67 6.24 -19.57
C ALA A 476 -17.00 6.98 -19.42
N ALA A 477 -17.74 7.15 -20.52
CA ALA A 477 -19.06 7.80 -20.51
C ALA A 477 -20.07 6.97 -19.70
N ALA A 478 -20.11 5.66 -19.90
CA ALA A 478 -21.01 4.76 -19.18
C ALA A 478 -20.74 4.73 -17.66
N TYR A 479 -19.46 4.72 -17.24
CA TYR A 479 -19.11 4.79 -15.82
C TYR A 479 -19.52 6.13 -15.18
N LEU A 480 -19.30 7.25 -15.86
CA LEU A 480 -19.69 8.57 -15.34
C LEU A 480 -21.21 8.77 -15.29
N GLU A 481 -21.96 8.25 -16.25
CA GLU A 481 -23.41 8.28 -16.22
C GLU A 481 -23.93 7.54 -14.98
N ARG A 482 -23.41 6.34 -14.73
CA ARG A 482 -23.75 5.52 -13.56
C ARG A 482 -23.36 6.22 -12.26
N ALA A 483 -22.14 6.76 -12.17
CA ALA A 483 -21.66 7.50 -11.02
C ALA A 483 -22.54 8.73 -10.72
N GLY A 484 -22.87 9.51 -11.76
CA GLY A 484 -23.74 10.70 -11.64
C GLY A 484 -25.14 10.38 -11.13
N LYS A 485 -25.74 9.30 -11.64
CA LYS A 485 -27.05 8.82 -11.16
C LYS A 485 -27.00 8.46 -9.68
N LEU A 486 -26.08 7.62 -9.26
CA LEU A 486 -25.93 7.23 -7.84
C LEU A 486 -25.65 8.43 -6.95
N ARG A 487 -24.73 9.32 -7.37
CA ARG A 487 -24.33 10.49 -6.60
C ARG A 487 -25.52 11.40 -6.27
N THR A 488 -26.42 11.61 -7.23
CA THR A 488 -27.59 12.49 -7.05
C THR A 488 -28.67 11.87 -6.15
N GLU A 489 -28.69 10.55 -5.96
CA GLU A 489 -29.70 9.84 -5.16
C GLU A 489 -29.30 9.74 -3.66
N ILE A 490 -28.01 9.83 -3.31
CA ILE A 490 -27.53 9.52 -1.94
C ILE A 490 -28.08 10.53 -0.92
N VAL A 491 -27.86 11.82 -1.11
CA VAL A 491 -28.28 12.83 -0.14
C VAL A 491 -29.81 12.85 0.01
N PRO A 492 -30.62 12.96 -1.06
CA PRO A 492 -32.07 12.94 -0.92
C PRO A 492 -32.64 11.69 -0.22
N ARG A 493 -31.97 10.55 -0.37
CA ARG A 493 -32.43 9.27 0.18
C ARG A 493 -32.06 9.08 1.65
N TYR A 494 -30.88 9.52 2.07
CA TYR A 494 -30.32 9.23 3.40
C TYR A 494 -30.28 10.42 4.34
N TRP A 495 -30.51 11.65 3.85
CA TRP A 495 -30.49 12.84 4.69
C TRP A 495 -31.68 12.88 5.66
N ASN A 496 -31.39 12.99 6.95
CA ASN A 496 -32.39 13.24 7.97
C ASN A 496 -32.28 14.71 8.44
N ALA A 497 -33.29 15.50 8.12
CA ALA A 497 -33.28 16.96 8.41
C ALA A 497 -33.34 17.25 9.93
N GLU A 498 -34.00 16.41 10.73
CA GLU A 498 -34.07 16.58 12.18
C GLU A 498 -32.72 16.33 12.85
N LYS A 499 -32.00 15.27 12.40
CA LYS A 499 -30.66 14.96 12.89
C LYS A 499 -29.58 15.81 12.21
N GLY A 500 -29.88 16.41 11.08
CA GLY A 500 -28.94 17.18 10.27
C GLY A 500 -27.73 16.38 9.79
N ALA A 501 -27.96 15.14 9.38
CA ALA A 501 -26.94 14.17 9.03
C ALA A 501 -27.46 13.12 8.05
N LEU A 502 -26.55 12.41 7.38
CA LEU A 502 -26.86 11.17 6.65
C LEU A 502 -27.07 10.01 7.63
N MET A 503 -28.13 9.25 7.38
CA MET A 503 -28.40 7.99 8.07
C MET A 503 -27.48 6.89 7.53
N HIS A 504 -27.14 5.95 8.40
CA HIS A 504 -26.17 4.90 8.08
C HIS A 504 -26.65 3.98 6.96
N MET A 505 -27.86 3.44 7.09
CA MET A 505 -28.38 2.40 6.20
C MET A 505 -29.90 2.49 6.01
N ILE A 506 -30.40 1.97 4.89
CA ILE A 506 -31.81 1.66 4.68
C ILE A 506 -31.91 0.17 4.47
N TYR A 507 -32.70 -0.52 5.32
CA TYR A 507 -32.94 -1.95 5.23
C TYR A 507 -33.74 -2.34 3.98
N ASN A 508 -33.68 -3.61 3.59
CA ASN A 508 -34.37 -4.14 2.42
C ASN A 508 -35.90 -4.02 2.52
N ASP A 509 -36.44 -3.93 3.73
CA ASP A 509 -37.88 -3.70 4.01
C ASP A 509 -38.25 -2.19 3.98
N GLY A 510 -37.31 -1.31 3.70
CA GLY A 510 -37.52 0.14 3.60
C GLY A 510 -37.37 0.90 4.92
N ARG A 511 -37.16 0.22 6.06
CA ARG A 511 -36.88 0.89 7.33
C ARG A 511 -35.53 1.62 7.25
N VAL A 512 -35.48 2.83 7.83
CA VAL A 512 -34.23 3.59 7.97
C VAL A 512 -33.60 3.21 9.32
N GLU A 513 -32.32 2.87 9.30
CA GLU A 513 -31.53 2.67 10.51
C GLU A 513 -31.49 3.97 11.34
N PRO A 514 -31.96 3.96 12.60
CA PRO A 514 -32.01 5.18 13.40
C PRO A 514 -30.63 5.72 13.84
N MET A 515 -29.59 4.90 13.73
CA MET A 515 -28.23 5.30 14.11
C MET A 515 -27.64 6.28 13.10
N VAL A 516 -27.05 7.36 13.61
CA VAL A 516 -26.15 8.23 12.87
C VAL A 516 -24.73 7.79 13.19
N THR A 517 -23.94 7.55 12.15
CA THR A 517 -22.52 7.18 12.28
C THR A 517 -21.65 8.20 11.58
N ARG A 518 -20.36 8.22 11.92
CA ARG A 518 -19.38 9.10 11.28
C ARG A 518 -19.07 8.72 9.84
N TYR A 519 -19.15 7.42 9.49
CA TYR A 519 -18.68 6.88 8.21
C TYR A 519 -19.29 7.57 6.98
N PRO A 520 -20.60 7.55 6.71
CA PRO A 520 -21.15 8.23 5.52
C PRO A 520 -21.01 9.74 5.61
N ASN A 521 -21.01 10.31 6.81
CA ASN A 521 -20.96 11.74 7.01
C ASN A 521 -19.57 12.32 6.72
N MET A 522 -18.48 11.66 7.15
CA MET A 522 -17.12 12.07 6.82
C MET A 522 -16.81 11.92 5.32
N PHE A 523 -17.28 10.84 4.68
CA PHE A 523 -17.12 10.69 3.23
C PHE A 523 -17.99 11.67 2.45
N GLY A 524 -19.17 12.01 2.95
CA GLY A 524 -20.01 13.06 2.39
C GLY A 524 -19.35 14.44 2.42
N LEU A 525 -18.64 14.77 3.50
CA LEU A 525 -17.81 15.97 3.59
C LEU A 525 -16.63 15.92 2.62
N PHE A 526 -15.87 14.85 2.67
CA PHE A 526 -14.63 14.69 1.91
C PHE A 526 -14.85 14.65 0.40
N TYR A 527 -15.87 13.94 -0.07
CA TYR A 527 -16.21 13.83 -1.49
C TYR A 527 -17.18 14.91 -1.99
N GLY A 528 -17.54 15.89 -1.16
CA GLY A 528 -18.31 17.06 -1.58
C GLY A 528 -19.76 16.77 -1.94
N TYR A 529 -20.47 15.99 -1.14
CA TYR A 529 -21.90 15.68 -1.33
C TYR A 529 -22.81 16.76 -0.74
N PHE A 530 -22.34 17.59 0.19
CA PHE A 530 -23.13 18.51 0.98
C PHE A 530 -23.05 19.95 0.49
N ASP A 531 -24.13 20.67 0.58
CA ASP A 531 -24.11 22.13 0.54
C ASP A 531 -23.52 22.73 1.83
N GLU A 532 -23.31 24.04 1.88
CA GLU A 532 -22.65 24.69 3.02
C GLU A 532 -23.45 24.56 4.33
N ALA A 533 -24.79 24.56 4.28
CA ALA A 533 -25.63 24.37 5.47
C ALA A 533 -25.54 22.93 5.98
N GLN A 534 -25.57 21.97 5.10
CA GLN A 534 -25.41 20.55 5.40
C GLN A 534 -24.00 20.26 5.96
N LYS A 535 -22.93 20.82 5.37
CA LYS A 535 -21.57 20.73 5.90
C LYS A 535 -21.48 21.22 7.34
N ALA A 536 -21.98 22.44 7.60
CA ALA A 536 -21.99 23.00 8.94
C ALA A 536 -22.77 22.13 9.93
N SER A 537 -23.91 21.58 9.48
CA SER A 537 -24.74 20.68 10.29
C SER A 537 -24.01 19.37 10.63
N VAL A 538 -23.40 18.70 9.62
CA VAL A 538 -22.65 17.44 9.82
C VAL A 538 -21.44 17.66 10.71
N VAL A 539 -20.68 18.72 10.53
CA VAL A 539 -19.54 19.03 11.41
C VAL A 539 -20.01 19.16 12.87
N LYS A 540 -21.07 19.93 13.12
CA LYS A 540 -21.58 20.15 14.47
C LYS A 540 -22.22 18.91 15.08
N ASN A 541 -23.12 18.25 14.33
CA ASN A 541 -24.00 17.20 14.86
C ASN A 541 -23.35 15.81 14.83
N VAL A 542 -22.31 15.59 14.03
CA VAL A 542 -21.66 14.29 13.86
C VAL A 542 -20.18 14.34 14.19
N MET A 543 -19.38 15.14 13.46
CA MET A 543 -17.93 15.07 13.56
C MET A 543 -17.38 15.56 14.92
N LEU A 544 -17.93 16.63 15.45
CA LEU A 544 -17.55 17.21 16.74
C LEU A 544 -18.50 16.84 17.89
N ASN A 545 -19.44 15.93 17.66
CA ASN A 545 -20.41 15.51 18.66
C ASN A 545 -19.94 14.24 19.40
N ASP A 546 -19.61 14.36 20.68
CA ASP A 546 -19.21 13.25 21.54
C ASP A 546 -20.31 12.21 21.76
N GLY A 547 -21.58 12.55 21.52
CA GLY A 547 -22.72 11.63 21.56
C GLY A 547 -22.80 10.68 20.35
N VAL A 548 -22.06 10.95 19.28
CA VAL A 548 -21.91 10.05 18.13
C VAL A 548 -20.71 9.14 18.35
N MET A 549 -20.91 7.84 18.18
CA MET A 549 -19.91 6.81 18.38
C MET A 549 -18.55 7.21 17.77
N ARG A 550 -17.50 7.22 18.60
CA ARG A 550 -16.14 7.53 18.18
C ARG A 550 -15.53 6.36 17.39
N ILE A 551 -14.80 6.69 16.36
CA ILE A 551 -13.99 5.73 15.61
C ILE A 551 -12.76 5.37 16.45
N GLN A 552 -12.49 4.07 16.59
CA GLN A 552 -11.39 3.55 17.41
C GLN A 552 -10.22 3.02 16.59
N THR A 553 -10.41 2.75 15.29
CA THR A 553 -9.34 2.27 14.41
C THR A 553 -8.61 3.45 13.78
N PRO A 554 -7.28 3.42 13.64
CA PRO A 554 -6.57 4.39 12.81
C PRO A 554 -7.05 4.36 11.37
N TYR A 555 -7.53 3.21 10.89
CA TYR A 555 -8.08 3.01 9.54
C TYR A 555 -9.14 4.05 9.18
N MET A 556 -10.20 4.16 9.96
CA MET A 556 -11.26 5.13 9.68
C MET A 556 -11.02 6.50 10.32
N ARG A 557 -10.16 6.59 11.37
CA ARG A 557 -9.65 7.87 11.87
C ARG A 557 -8.88 8.64 10.79
N PHE A 558 -8.17 7.95 9.91
CA PHE A 558 -7.52 8.54 8.74
C PHE A 558 -8.51 9.42 7.95
N TYR A 559 -9.62 8.85 7.50
CA TYR A 559 -10.61 9.56 6.70
C TYR A 559 -11.39 10.61 7.50
N GLU A 560 -11.63 10.34 8.78
CA GLU A 560 -12.25 11.31 9.69
C GLU A 560 -11.42 12.59 9.78
N LEU A 561 -10.12 12.45 10.03
CA LEU A 561 -9.21 13.58 10.16
C LEU A 561 -8.93 14.24 8.79
N GLU A 562 -8.88 13.47 7.70
CA GLU A 562 -8.78 14.01 6.35
C GLU A 562 -9.99 14.88 6.00
N ALA A 563 -11.21 14.44 6.33
CA ALA A 563 -12.42 15.24 6.13
C ALA A 563 -12.35 16.57 6.91
N LEU A 564 -11.92 16.56 8.16
CA LEU A 564 -11.74 17.78 8.95
C LEU A 564 -10.64 18.68 8.38
N CYS A 565 -9.50 18.14 7.96
CA CYS A 565 -8.44 18.89 7.29
C CYS A 565 -8.92 19.56 6.01
N SER A 566 -9.76 18.89 5.21
CA SER A 566 -10.30 19.44 3.96
C SER A 566 -11.19 20.68 4.20
N LEU A 567 -11.71 20.83 5.40
CA LEU A 567 -12.52 21.98 5.85
C LEU A 567 -11.67 23.08 6.55
N GLY A 568 -10.36 22.97 6.61
CA GLY A 568 -9.49 23.93 7.27
C GLY A 568 -9.47 23.81 8.80
N MET A 569 -9.75 22.62 9.33
CA MET A 569 -9.83 22.37 10.78
C MET A 569 -8.55 21.71 11.34
N GLN A 570 -7.38 22.10 10.85
CA GLN A 570 -6.09 21.50 11.25
C GLN A 570 -5.81 21.64 12.75
N LYS A 571 -6.31 22.69 13.39
CA LYS A 571 -6.16 22.88 14.82
C LYS A 571 -6.86 21.79 15.65
N GLU A 572 -8.05 21.41 15.23
CA GLU A 572 -8.84 20.33 15.84
C GLU A 572 -8.17 18.97 15.56
N VAL A 573 -7.69 18.77 14.34
CA VAL A 573 -6.98 17.55 13.93
C VAL A 573 -5.68 17.38 14.72
N LEU A 574 -4.94 18.45 15.00
CA LEU A 574 -3.74 18.41 15.84
C LEU A 574 -4.05 17.90 17.25
N LYS A 575 -5.13 18.37 17.87
CA LYS A 575 -5.57 17.90 19.19
C LYS A 575 -5.92 16.41 19.16
N GLU A 576 -6.62 15.97 18.12
CA GLU A 576 -7.00 14.56 17.96
C GLU A 576 -5.77 13.68 17.72
N MET A 577 -4.80 14.12 16.92
CA MET A 577 -3.53 13.38 16.72
C MET A 577 -2.77 13.23 18.05
N LYS A 578 -2.65 14.28 18.86
CA LYS A 578 -1.99 14.23 20.17
C LYS A 578 -2.76 13.38 21.18
N SER A 579 -4.09 13.43 21.16
CA SER A 579 -4.93 12.61 22.03
C SER A 579 -4.78 11.12 21.70
N TYR A 580 -4.90 10.76 20.45
CA TYR A 580 -4.99 9.38 19.98
C TYR A 580 -3.59 8.75 19.80
N TRP A 581 -2.73 9.26 18.90
CA TRP A 581 -1.38 8.71 18.67
C TRP A 581 -0.44 9.03 19.84
N GLY A 582 -0.51 10.23 20.40
CA GLY A 582 0.19 10.57 21.65
C GLY A 582 -0.26 9.69 22.82
N GLY A 583 -1.54 9.25 22.84
CA GLY A 583 -2.05 8.27 23.80
C GLY A 583 -1.29 6.94 23.72
N MET A 584 -1.08 6.39 22.53
CA MET A 584 -0.27 5.17 22.32
C MET A 584 1.20 5.40 22.74
N LEU A 585 1.80 6.55 22.40
CA LEU A 585 3.17 6.89 22.83
C LEU A 585 3.32 6.90 24.35
N ARG A 586 2.34 7.43 25.09
CA ARG A 586 2.33 7.44 26.57
C ARG A 586 2.22 6.04 27.17
N LEU A 587 1.71 5.06 26.41
CA LEU A 587 1.71 3.63 26.75
C LEU A 587 2.98 2.90 26.31
N GLY A 588 3.99 3.61 25.79
CA GLY A 588 5.28 3.04 25.39
C GLY A 588 5.33 2.49 23.97
N ALA A 589 4.40 2.89 23.08
CA ALA A 589 4.40 2.48 21.69
C ALA A 589 5.68 2.90 20.99
N THR A 590 6.30 1.96 20.26
CA THR A 590 7.44 2.16 19.35
C THR A 590 7.04 2.00 17.90
N SER A 591 5.83 1.52 17.68
CA SER A 591 5.10 1.44 16.41
C SER A 591 3.62 1.72 16.69
N PHE A 592 2.81 2.06 15.68
CA PHE A 592 1.40 2.36 15.89
C PHE A 592 0.50 1.15 15.65
N TRP A 593 -0.59 1.10 16.42
CA TRP A 593 -1.40 -0.07 16.69
C TRP A 593 -2.59 -0.21 15.73
N GLU A 594 -3.08 -1.44 15.62
CA GLU A 594 -4.27 -1.81 14.87
C GLU A 594 -5.54 -1.09 15.35
N LEU A 595 -5.65 -0.88 16.66
CA LEU A 595 -6.78 -0.20 17.32
C LEU A 595 -6.30 0.43 18.64
N TYR A 596 -6.82 1.61 18.97
CA TYR A 596 -6.59 2.26 20.24
C TYR A 596 -7.91 2.84 20.79
N ASN A 597 -8.18 2.51 22.04
CA ASN A 597 -9.28 3.10 22.81
C ASN A 597 -8.71 3.72 24.11
N PRO A 598 -8.79 5.05 24.30
CA PRO A 598 -8.26 5.70 25.50
C PRO A 598 -8.97 5.32 26.80
N ASP A 599 -10.17 4.76 26.71
CA ASP A 599 -10.97 4.34 27.88
C ASP A 599 -10.56 2.97 28.44
N GLU A 600 -9.80 2.17 27.66
CA GLU A 600 -9.25 0.90 28.10
C GLU A 600 -8.18 1.09 29.19
N LYS A 601 -7.96 0.05 30.01
CA LYS A 601 -6.98 0.05 31.11
C LYS A 601 -6.17 -1.23 31.14
N GLY A 602 -4.89 -1.11 31.49
CA GLY A 602 -3.99 -2.26 31.60
C GLY A 602 -3.95 -3.09 30.33
N ASP A 603 -4.02 -4.41 30.46
CA ASP A 603 -3.92 -5.35 29.33
C ASP A 603 -5.10 -5.27 28.34
N ALA A 604 -6.21 -4.61 28.68
CA ALA A 604 -7.30 -4.37 27.74
C ALA A 604 -6.81 -3.61 26.50
N HIS A 605 -5.80 -2.75 26.64
CA HIS A 605 -5.16 -2.06 25.52
C HIS A 605 -4.55 -3.01 24.46
N TYR A 606 -4.21 -4.24 24.84
CA TYR A 606 -3.56 -5.23 23.99
C TYR A 606 -4.54 -6.31 23.52
N ALA A 607 -5.74 -6.37 24.11
CA ALA A 607 -6.73 -7.41 23.84
C ALA A 607 -7.47 -7.15 22.52
N MET A 608 -7.63 -8.21 21.72
CA MET A 608 -8.44 -8.22 20.51
C MET A 608 -8.81 -9.65 20.12
N TYR A 609 -9.89 -9.84 19.36
CA TYR A 609 -10.35 -11.16 18.89
C TYR A 609 -10.58 -12.20 20.01
N GLY A 610 -10.95 -11.73 21.20
CA GLY A 610 -11.13 -12.60 22.38
C GLY A 610 -9.82 -13.11 22.99
N ARG A 611 -8.68 -12.53 22.63
CA ARG A 611 -7.35 -12.87 23.13
C ARG A 611 -6.73 -11.70 23.87
N ARG A 612 -6.03 -11.98 24.99
CA ARG A 612 -5.42 -10.96 25.87
C ARG A 612 -4.39 -10.10 25.16
N PHE A 613 -3.61 -10.68 24.22
CA PHE A 613 -2.60 -9.99 23.40
C PHE A 613 -2.87 -10.18 21.90
N GLY A 614 -4.15 -10.21 21.52
CA GLY A 614 -4.56 -10.42 20.13
C GLY A 614 -4.38 -9.21 19.23
N LYS A 615 -4.22 -8.00 19.76
CA LYS A 615 -4.02 -6.78 18.97
C LYS A 615 -2.61 -6.75 18.37
N SER A 616 -2.49 -6.31 17.12
CA SER A 616 -1.20 -5.97 16.54
C SER A 616 -0.79 -4.58 17.00
N LEU A 617 0.43 -4.45 17.53
CA LEU A 617 0.99 -3.17 17.96
C LEU A 617 1.87 -2.52 16.87
N CYS A 618 2.01 -3.18 15.70
CA CYS A 618 2.61 -2.61 14.50
C CYS A 618 1.71 -2.87 13.31
N HIS A 619 0.91 -1.88 12.93
CA HIS A 619 -0.07 -1.97 11.86
C HIS A 619 0.02 -0.76 10.93
N ALA A 620 0.10 -0.99 9.61
CA ALA A 620 0.39 0.03 8.60
C ALA A 620 -0.53 1.25 8.69
N TRP A 621 -1.84 1.06 8.80
CA TRP A 621 -2.80 2.17 8.89
C TRP A 621 -2.60 3.07 10.13
N GLY A 622 -1.85 2.59 11.15
CA GLY A 622 -1.45 3.38 12.29
C GLY A 622 -0.50 4.54 11.94
N ALA A 623 0.19 4.46 10.80
CA ALA A 623 1.15 5.48 10.37
C ALA A 623 0.50 6.71 9.68
N SER A 624 -0.82 6.81 9.65
CA SER A 624 -1.57 7.88 8.96
C SER A 624 -1.19 9.33 9.29
N PRO A 625 -0.62 9.71 10.44
CA PRO A 625 -0.15 11.07 10.67
C PRO A 625 0.83 11.61 9.63
N VAL A 626 1.71 10.77 9.04
CA VAL A 626 2.68 11.26 8.04
C VAL A 626 1.98 11.82 6.79
N TYR A 627 0.89 11.20 6.35
CA TYR A 627 0.09 11.70 5.23
C TYR A 627 -0.60 13.02 5.58
N LEU A 628 -1.26 13.09 6.73
CA LEU A 628 -1.97 14.30 7.15
C LEU A 628 -1.01 15.49 7.29
N LEU A 629 0.17 15.26 7.89
CA LEU A 629 1.19 16.30 8.07
C LEU A 629 1.80 16.75 6.74
N GLY A 630 2.07 15.84 5.82
CA GLY A 630 2.60 16.17 4.50
C GLY A 630 1.57 16.87 3.60
N ARG A 631 0.35 16.31 3.53
CA ARG A 631 -0.68 16.82 2.63
C ARG A 631 -1.36 18.09 3.14
N TYR A 632 -1.68 18.19 4.42
CA TYR A 632 -2.56 19.23 4.95
C TYR A 632 -1.84 20.26 5.83
N TYR A 633 -0.71 19.90 6.47
CA TYR A 633 0.08 20.88 7.22
C TYR A 633 1.18 21.49 6.35
N LEU A 634 2.08 20.70 5.77
CA LEU A 634 2.98 21.21 4.71
C LEU A 634 2.20 21.65 3.46
N GLY A 635 1.03 21.07 3.25
CA GLY A 635 0.06 21.48 2.25
C GLY A 635 0.40 21.10 0.82
N VAL A 636 1.24 20.08 0.59
CA VAL A 636 1.71 19.69 -0.74
C VAL A 636 0.77 18.66 -1.37
N GLU A 637 0.24 18.97 -2.54
CA GLU A 637 -0.71 18.11 -3.27
C GLU A 637 -0.43 18.15 -4.78
N PRO A 638 -0.31 16.97 -5.46
CA PRO A 638 -0.25 16.94 -6.92
C PRO A 638 -1.61 17.29 -7.53
N THR A 639 -1.61 18.10 -8.60
CA THR A 639 -2.79 18.44 -9.40
C THR A 639 -2.70 17.86 -10.82
N ALA A 640 -1.52 17.37 -11.22
CA ALA A 640 -1.29 16.60 -12.43
C ALA A 640 -0.37 15.41 -12.15
N PRO A 641 -0.41 14.34 -12.98
CA PRO A 641 0.37 13.14 -12.78
C PRO A 641 1.88 13.42 -12.57
N GLY A 642 2.48 12.72 -11.60
CA GLY A 642 3.91 12.81 -11.28
C GLY A 642 4.36 14.17 -10.74
N PHE A 643 3.45 14.96 -10.17
CA PHE A 643 3.70 16.34 -9.74
C PHE A 643 4.17 17.24 -10.89
N ALA A 644 3.71 16.99 -12.12
CA ALA A 644 3.94 17.90 -13.23
C ALA A 644 3.32 19.29 -12.94
N GLU A 645 2.17 19.28 -12.25
CA GLU A 645 1.59 20.45 -11.58
C GLU A 645 1.23 20.09 -10.14
N TYR A 646 1.38 21.05 -9.22
CA TYR A 646 1.08 20.84 -7.80
C TYR A 646 0.71 22.15 -7.10
N VAL A 647 0.02 22.02 -5.97
CA VAL A 647 -0.30 23.14 -5.07
C VAL A 647 0.41 22.95 -3.75
N VAL A 648 0.91 24.05 -3.18
CA VAL A 648 1.40 24.11 -1.81
C VAL A 648 0.53 25.08 -1.04
N LYS A 649 -0.22 24.58 -0.06
CA LYS A 649 -1.14 25.36 0.77
C LYS A 649 -0.90 25.01 2.24
N PRO A 650 0.18 25.51 2.87
CA PRO A 650 0.50 25.15 4.24
C PRO A 650 -0.50 25.69 5.25
N ASP A 651 -0.73 24.92 6.32
CA ASP A 651 -1.53 25.35 7.46
C ASP A 651 -0.86 24.90 8.76
N LEU A 652 -0.49 25.85 9.63
CA LEU A 652 0.19 25.57 10.87
C LEU A 652 -0.68 24.82 11.90
N GLY A 653 -2.02 24.87 11.80
CA GLY A 653 -2.92 24.23 12.76
C GLY A 653 -2.71 24.69 14.22
N GLY A 654 -2.05 25.84 14.42
CA GLY A 654 -1.68 26.36 15.73
C GLY A 654 -0.22 26.13 16.15
N LEU A 655 0.59 25.51 15.30
CA LEU A 655 2.05 25.40 15.48
C LEU A 655 2.71 26.77 15.30
N GLU A 656 3.84 27.00 15.98
CA GLU A 656 4.64 28.22 15.83
C GLU A 656 5.45 28.21 14.53
N TRP A 657 5.99 27.06 14.19
CA TRP A 657 6.72 26.81 12.97
C TRP A 657 6.63 25.34 12.54
N MET A 658 6.84 25.08 11.28
CA MET A 658 7.03 23.75 10.70
C MET A 658 7.88 23.78 9.45
N GLU A 659 8.55 22.68 9.15
CA GLU A 659 9.28 22.47 7.92
C GLU A 659 9.33 20.99 7.54
N GLY A 660 9.51 20.71 6.25
CA GLY A 660 9.65 19.34 5.78
C GLY A 660 9.83 19.23 4.28
N ASP A 661 10.12 18.01 3.86
CA ASP A 661 10.30 17.60 2.46
C ASP A 661 9.21 16.61 2.07
N VAL A 662 8.65 16.79 0.88
CA VAL A 662 7.69 15.86 0.27
C VAL A 662 8.33 15.25 -0.97
N PRO A 663 8.48 13.89 -1.02
CA PRO A 663 9.06 13.20 -2.17
C PRO A 663 8.19 13.37 -3.42
N THR A 664 8.85 13.47 -4.57
CA THR A 664 8.21 13.38 -5.88
C THR A 664 9.02 12.47 -6.80
N PRO A 665 8.49 12.01 -7.93
CA PRO A 665 9.27 11.23 -8.90
C PRO A 665 10.53 11.97 -9.39
N SER A 666 10.48 13.31 -9.45
CA SER A 666 11.55 14.18 -9.97
C SER A 666 12.32 14.94 -8.89
N GLY A 667 12.35 14.46 -7.65
CA GLY A 667 13.05 15.11 -6.54
C GLY A 667 12.16 15.27 -5.32
N SER A 668 12.29 16.38 -4.58
CA SER A 668 11.46 16.69 -3.41
C SER A 668 10.99 18.15 -3.46
N ILE A 669 9.83 18.41 -2.88
CA ILE A 669 9.33 19.75 -2.61
C ILE A 669 9.61 20.05 -1.14
N HIS A 670 10.37 21.10 -0.86
CA HIS A 670 10.66 21.56 0.50
C HIS A 670 9.73 22.69 0.89
N VAL A 671 9.13 22.62 2.08
CA VAL A 671 8.25 23.67 2.64
C VAL A 671 8.78 24.07 4.01
N SER A 672 8.92 25.36 4.27
CA SER A 672 9.24 25.92 5.59
C SER A 672 8.32 27.08 5.92
N VAL A 673 7.72 27.04 7.10
CA VAL A 673 6.87 28.11 7.65
C VAL A 673 7.45 28.55 8.98
N ARG A 674 8.05 29.76 9.00
CA ARG A 674 8.65 30.36 10.20
C ARG A 674 8.38 31.86 10.20
N ASP A 675 8.24 32.45 11.36
CA ASP A 675 8.10 33.92 11.56
C ASP A 675 7.02 34.55 10.66
N ARG A 676 5.90 33.84 10.48
CA ARG A 676 4.76 34.22 9.61
C ARG A 676 5.12 34.31 8.12
N ARG A 677 6.24 33.76 7.71
CA ARG A 677 6.69 33.66 6.33
C ARG A 677 6.68 32.19 5.89
N VAL A 678 6.25 31.94 4.66
CA VAL A 678 6.39 30.65 4.02
C VAL A 678 7.43 30.71 2.92
N THR A 679 8.27 29.68 2.83
CA THR A 679 9.24 29.47 1.76
C THR A 679 9.06 28.07 1.21
N VAL A 680 9.01 27.96 -0.12
CA VAL A 680 8.89 26.68 -0.82
C VAL A 680 9.99 26.57 -1.85
N ARG A 681 10.68 25.42 -1.91
CA ARG A 681 11.57 25.06 -3.02
C ARG A 681 10.89 23.92 -3.81
N GLY A 682 10.71 24.14 -5.11
CA GLY A 682 10.05 23.22 -6.03
C GLY A 682 10.89 21.98 -6.37
N ASN A 683 10.23 20.98 -6.94
CA ASN A 683 10.91 19.83 -7.53
C ASN A 683 11.57 20.20 -8.88
N ARG A 684 12.25 19.24 -9.54
CA ARG A 684 13.07 19.53 -10.72
C ARG A 684 12.30 19.90 -11.98
N VAL A 685 11.07 19.39 -12.17
CA VAL A 685 10.34 19.50 -13.45
C VAL A 685 8.95 20.11 -13.31
N GLY A 686 8.30 19.97 -12.15
CA GLY A 686 6.90 20.39 -11.96
C GLY A 686 6.77 21.88 -11.71
N ARG A 687 5.61 22.44 -12.10
CA ARG A 687 5.21 23.82 -11.79
C ARG A 687 4.25 23.81 -10.60
N GLY A 688 4.57 24.57 -9.58
CA GLY A 688 3.75 24.67 -8.39
C GLY A 688 3.07 26.02 -8.24
N VAL A 689 2.03 26.04 -7.39
CA VAL A 689 1.37 27.27 -6.95
C VAL A 689 1.38 27.28 -5.42
N LEU A 690 2.06 28.26 -4.83
CA LEU A 690 2.01 28.55 -3.40
C LEU A 690 0.80 29.42 -3.10
N ARG A 691 -0.02 28.98 -2.14
CA ARG A 691 -1.17 29.74 -1.60
C ARG A 691 -1.02 29.91 -0.11
N TRP A 692 -0.94 31.16 0.36
CA TRP A 692 -0.77 31.47 1.78
C TRP A 692 -1.54 32.72 2.16
N LYS A 693 -2.43 32.64 3.16
CA LYS A 693 -3.22 33.77 3.72
C LYS A 693 -3.91 34.67 2.67
N GLY A 694 -4.41 34.05 1.59
CA GLY A 694 -5.09 34.77 0.51
C GLY A 694 -4.18 35.23 -0.62
N GLU A 695 -2.88 35.18 -0.44
CA GLU A 695 -1.88 35.47 -1.48
C GLU A 695 -1.54 34.22 -2.29
N THR A 696 -1.10 34.41 -3.53
CA THR A 696 -0.76 33.33 -4.47
C THR A 696 0.47 33.71 -5.26
N THR A 697 1.44 32.79 -5.39
CA THR A 697 2.62 32.95 -6.24
C THR A 697 3.00 31.64 -6.92
N GLU A 698 3.67 31.71 -8.06
CA GLU A 698 4.17 30.54 -8.79
C GLU A 698 5.43 29.99 -8.13
N ILE A 699 5.60 28.66 -8.17
CA ILE A 699 6.81 27.97 -7.79
C ILE A 699 7.40 27.40 -9.09
N PRO A 700 8.49 27.98 -9.62
CA PRO A 700 9.10 27.48 -10.84
C PRO A 700 9.84 26.15 -10.61
N PRO A 701 10.04 25.33 -11.66
CA PRO A 701 10.90 24.16 -11.58
C PRO A 701 12.30 24.51 -11.06
N GLU A 702 12.83 23.71 -10.16
CA GLU A 702 14.12 23.95 -9.47
C GLU A 702 14.26 25.33 -8.78
N GLY A 703 13.16 26.08 -8.69
CA GLY A 703 13.13 27.41 -8.11
C GLY A 703 12.52 27.46 -6.72
N SER A 704 12.45 28.67 -6.18
CA SER A 704 11.85 28.93 -4.87
C SER A 704 10.80 30.02 -4.95
N ALA A 705 9.78 29.93 -4.10
CA ALA A 705 8.77 30.95 -3.89
C ALA A 705 8.67 31.27 -2.40
N SER A 706 8.27 32.51 -2.07
CA SER A 706 8.04 32.93 -0.68
C SER A 706 6.86 33.88 -0.60
N LEU A 707 6.08 33.79 0.47
CA LEU A 707 5.00 34.70 0.84
C LEU A 707 5.09 35.06 2.33
#